data_eb3f273836bab870b3bc694d91e2a532
#
_entry.id   eb3f273836bab870b3bc694d91e2a532
#
_cell.length_a   1.000
_cell.length_b   1.000
_cell.length_c   1.000
_cell.angle_alpha   90.00
_cell.angle_beta   90.00
_cell.angle_gamma   90.00
#
_symmetry.space_group_name_H-M   'P 1'
#
loop_
_entity.id
_entity.type
_entity.pdbx_description
1 polymer ?
#
loop_
_entity_poly.entity_id
_entity_poly.type
_entity_poly.pdbx_seq_one_letter_code
_entity_poly.pdbx_strand_id
1 'polypeptide(L)'
;MSGAGKQQQQQPYSLVICEKPAAALRVAQALGTAGLRKVSRLEVKDNKKISERLRTPVFHATNLDGIQFIICSAIGHLYGLADSNNNRSVYPVFDVKWVPIVRKTSKIRKAISAAISEQIINIIAILSRNASRFIHACDYDQEGELIGYNILEYACKSKYEKSLRAKFSTLTDDEIRNSFDNLLKPSRTLAEAGRTRHFIDFIYGINLSRALTQSFKVSNHGKRYYNLSIGRVQGPTLAFVVDREIEIRKHIPVPYWNIHAQFEKNGQVIESCYYQQKIRTLSDATSIVEACKNESGKLIEIKSQKILLKAPAPFNLGDLQMEAYRVFKFSPSYTLTIAEKLYISALISYPRTSSQKIPPSINYKKIILGLSNISLFVPYDISAKKSSEVNQNVYKNLALRLLSETRLSPNEGSKTDPAHPAIYPTGEKPKGKLDPAELKLFDLIIKRFFATFGKPAISQLTTITIQVKDDHIFTADSRKNLYEGWMYYYKPYSNRMNMNSEGQLPELYKDDILKNINITTYEKFSQPPPRFNQATLLKQMEKDNIGTKATRSDIISTLFKRNYIMNVNSSQSEQTNDLQTRAVRVGIEATDIGFEIIQSMRKYIPEIVSKDLTRSTEAQLQQIESGGMKSTAVLEDAIDKLKQTAICFKKNEMDIGNQITDALIITRKQQQTALGSCPVCAEGYLKIIKSKRTKKRFIGCSNYTSGKCKAIAPLPQIGSVQSTGKKCSVCQWPIVKTIYFNQGSHPWKFCINSQCASKRSNITR
;
A
#
# COMPACT_ATOMS: atom_id res chain seq x y z
N MET A 1 53.98 -41.89 -27.18
CA MET A 1 52.90 -41.17 -27.89
C MET A 1 52.10 -40.35 -26.89
N SER A 2 52.35 -39.06 -26.89
CA SER A 2 51.87 -38.10 -25.94
C SER A 2 50.41 -37.69 -26.27
N GLY A 3 49.47 -38.06 -25.41
CA GLY A 3 48.10 -37.58 -25.48
C GLY A 3 47.98 -36.18 -24.87
N ALA A 4 48.14 -35.15 -25.70
CA ALA A 4 47.89 -33.78 -25.30
C ALA A 4 46.39 -33.60 -25.09
N GLY A 5 45.93 -33.53 -23.86
CA GLY A 5 44.60 -33.14 -23.50
C GLY A 5 44.32 -31.73 -24.00
N LYS A 6 43.46 -31.59 -25.04
CA LYS A 6 42.94 -30.31 -25.51
C LYS A 6 42.25 -29.62 -24.33
N GLN A 7 42.89 -28.64 -23.73
CA GLN A 7 42.20 -27.63 -22.94
C GLN A 7 41.23 -26.92 -23.91
N GLN A 8 39.94 -27.20 -23.82
CA GLN A 8 38.93 -26.40 -24.45
C GLN A 8 39.03 -24.98 -23.84
N GLN A 9 39.62 -24.04 -24.58
CA GLN A 9 39.57 -22.64 -24.26
C GLN A 9 38.08 -22.26 -24.19
N GLN A 10 37.58 -21.99 -22.99
CA GLN A 10 36.24 -21.46 -22.82
C GLN A 10 36.18 -20.12 -23.53
N GLN A 11 35.23 -19.99 -24.48
CA GLN A 11 35.01 -18.73 -25.18
C GLN A 11 34.67 -17.61 -24.14
N PRO A 12 35.15 -16.38 -24.34
CA PRO A 12 34.90 -15.29 -23.45
C PRO A 12 33.40 -14.99 -23.39
N TYR A 13 32.85 -14.75 -22.19
CA TYR A 13 31.43 -14.46 -22.00
C TYR A 13 31.20 -13.18 -21.22
N SER A 14 30.00 -12.61 -21.38
CA SER A 14 29.49 -11.50 -20.57
C SER A 14 28.71 -12.04 -19.38
N LEU A 15 29.08 -11.66 -18.16
CA LEU A 15 28.33 -11.97 -16.95
C LEU A 15 27.23 -10.92 -16.73
N VAL A 16 25.97 -11.36 -16.77
CA VAL A 16 24.79 -10.51 -16.58
C VAL A 16 24.20 -10.77 -15.19
N ILE A 17 24.01 -9.69 -14.42
CA ILE A 17 23.47 -9.73 -13.06
C ILE A 17 22.10 -9.08 -13.03
N CYS A 18 21.06 -9.87 -12.75
CA CYS A 18 19.68 -9.44 -12.59
C CYS A 18 19.25 -9.41 -11.11
N GLU A 19 18.23 -8.63 -10.79
CA GLU A 19 17.75 -8.50 -9.40
C GLU A 19 16.98 -9.74 -8.91
N LYS A 20 16.18 -10.35 -9.80
CA LYS A 20 15.25 -11.45 -9.48
C LYS A 20 15.38 -12.61 -10.48
N PRO A 21 15.17 -13.88 -10.06
CA PRO A 21 15.29 -15.04 -10.94
C PRO A 21 14.36 -14.99 -12.15
N ALA A 22 13.15 -14.45 -11.99
CA ALA A 22 12.20 -14.34 -13.09
C ALA A 22 12.61 -13.28 -14.12
N ALA A 23 13.23 -12.16 -13.69
CA ALA A 23 13.80 -11.18 -14.61
C ALA A 23 14.99 -11.78 -15.37
N ALA A 24 15.85 -12.56 -14.70
CA ALA A 24 16.97 -13.27 -15.35
C ALA A 24 16.48 -14.23 -16.44
N LEU A 25 15.36 -14.93 -16.21
CA LEU A 25 14.75 -15.79 -17.22
C LEU A 25 14.29 -14.98 -18.44
N ARG A 26 13.65 -13.82 -18.23
CA ARG A 26 13.21 -12.94 -19.31
C ARG A 26 14.37 -12.40 -20.14
N VAL A 27 15.40 -11.92 -19.45
CA VAL A 27 16.64 -11.47 -20.11
C VAL A 27 17.28 -12.60 -20.90
N ALA A 28 17.35 -13.81 -20.35
CA ALA A 28 17.90 -14.97 -21.02
C ALA A 28 17.10 -15.39 -22.25
N GLN A 29 15.77 -15.33 -22.18
CA GLN A 29 14.89 -15.60 -23.32
C GLN A 29 15.05 -14.58 -24.45
N ALA A 30 15.13 -13.29 -24.10
CA ALA A 30 15.28 -12.22 -25.08
C ALA A 30 16.64 -12.26 -25.81
N LEU A 31 17.72 -12.60 -25.08
CA LEU A 31 19.09 -12.64 -25.63
C LEU A 31 19.45 -13.99 -26.28
N GLY A 32 18.83 -15.09 -25.88
CA GLY A 32 19.13 -16.43 -26.33
C GLY A 32 18.55 -16.79 -27.69
N THR A 33 18.67 -15.91 -28.69
CA THR A 33 18.06 -16.07 -30.03
C THR A 33 18.71 -17.18 -30.86
N ALA A 34 20.00 -17.48 -30.66
CA ALA A 34 20.69 -18.59 -31.28
C ALA A 34 20.83 -19.81 -30.35
N GLY A 35 20.65 -19.65 -29.05
CA GLY A 35 20.70 -20.73 -28.10
C GLY A 35 20.44 -20.32 -26.65
N LEU A 36 19.64 -21.10 -25.95
CA LEU A 36 19.34 -20.91 -24.55
C LEU A 36 19.44 -22.23 -23.77
N ARG A 37 20.28 -22.28 -22.74
CA ARG A 37 20.42 -23.42 -21.84
C ARG A 37 20.27 -22.98 -20.38
N LYS A 38 19.40 -23.66 -19.67
CA LYS A 38 19.27 -23.51 -18.20
C LYS A 38 20.26 -24.46 -17.53
N VAL A 39 21.10 -23.91 -16.65
CA VAL A 39 22.06 -24.66 -15.85
C VAL A 39 21.47 -24.87 -14.45
N SER A 40 21.27 -26.13 -14.07
CA SER A 40 20.73 -26.50 -12.77
C SER A 40 21.78 -27.07 -11.78
N ARG A 41 22.99 -27.34 -12.28
CA ARG A 41 24.15 -27.78 -11.48
C ARG A 41 25.40 -27.12 -12.03
N LEU A 42 26.26 -26.62 -11.15
CA LEU A 42 27.60 -26.14 -11.48
C LEU A 42 28.59 -27.19 -11.05
N GLU A 43 29.45 -27.61 -11.98
CA GLU A 43 30.63 -28.42 -11.68
C GLU A 43 31.78 -27.47 -11.31
N VAL A 44 32.14 -27.42 -10.05
CA VAL A 44 33.29 -26.64 -9.57
C VAL A 44 34.53 -27.54 -9.64
N LYS A 45 35.37 -27.30 -10.60
CA LYS A 45 36.71 -27.92 -10.68
C LYS A 45 37.72 -27.12 -9.83
N ASP A 46 37.67 -27.27 -8.55
CA ASP A 46 38.80 -27.00 -7.66
C ASP A 46 38.93 -28.19 -6.72
N ASN A 47 39.78 -29.13 -7.06
CA ASN A 47 40.26 -30.29 -6.30
C ASN A 47 39.26 -31.13 -5.48
N LYS A 48 37.98 -30.87 -5.51
CA LYS A 48 36.90 -31.75 -5.03
C LYS A 48 35.70 -31.66 -5.98
N LYS A 49 35.31 -32.79 -6.55
CA LYS A 49 34.06 -32.95 -7.34
C LYS A 49 32.86 -32.66 -6.42
N ILE A 50 32.40 -31.43 -6.36
CA ILE A 50 31.15 -31.09 -5.71
C ILE A 50 30.22 -30.53 -6.80
N SER A 51 29.38 -31.40 -7.34
CA SER A 51 28.22 -30.98 -8.16
C SER A 51 27.13 -30.45 -7.22
N GLU A 52 27.11 -29.14 -6.99
CA GLU A 52 26.10 -28.52 -6.15
C GLU A 52 24.85 -28.17 -6.96
N ARG A 53 23.67 -28.60 -6.49
CA ARG A 53 22.39 -28.23 -7.08
C ARG A 53 22.11 -26.75 -6.85
N LEU A 54 21.93 -25.98 -7.93
CA LEU A 54 21.61 -24.57 -7.86
C LEU A 54 20.18 -24.37 -7.36
N ARG A 55 20.01 -23.53 -6.34
CA ARG A 55 18.71 -23.12 -5.81
C ARG A 55 18.07 -22.01 -6.66
N THR A 56 18.90 -21.20 -7.33
CA THR A 56 18.50 -20.25 -8.37
C THR A 56 19.16 -20.65 -9.68
N PRO A 57 18.40 -20.64 -10.80
CA PRO A 57 18.95 -21.03 -12.08
C PRO A 57 19.97 -20.00 -12.60
N VAL A 58 20.98 -20.49 -13.30
CA VAL A 58 21.86 -19.71 -14.16
C VAL A 58 21.51 -20.06 -15.61
N PHE A 59 21.54 -19.08 -16.50
CA PHE A 59 21.22 -19.28 -17.90
C PHE A 59 22.44 -18.99 -18.75
N HIS A 60 22.69 -19.84 -19.74
CA HIS A 60 23.64 -19.60 -20.81
C HIS A 60 22.80 -19.22 -22.04
N ALA A 61 23.02 -18.04 -22.58
CA ALA A 61 22.33 -17.53 -23.75
C ALA A 61 23.37 -17.14 -24.82
N THR A 62 23.08 -17.41 -26.07
CA THR A 62 23.87 -17.00 -27.22
C THR A 62 22.98 -16.23 -28.17
N ASN A 63 23.38 -15.03 -28.58
CA ASN A 63 22.65 -14.26 -29.58
C ASN A 63 23.06 -14.66 -31.01
N LEU A 64 22.38 -14.10 -32.02
CA LEU A 64 22.65 -14.39 -33.44
C LEU A 64 24.08 -14.00 -33.87
N ASP A 65 24.70 -13.03 -33.20
CA ASP A 65 26.08 -12.60 -33.47
C ASP A 65 27.13 -13.51 -32.79
N GLY A 66 26.69 -14.58 -32.13
CA GLY A 66 27.59 -15.52 -31.42
C GLY A 66 28.07 -15.03 -30.06
N ILE A 67 27.56 -13.90 -29.56
CA ILE A 67 27.97 -13.37 -28.26
C ILE A 67 27.36 -14.25 -27.15
N GLN A 68 28.23 -14.68 -26.22
CA GLN A 68 27.84 -15.52 -25.10
C GLN A 68 27.54 -14.70 -23.85
N PHE A 69 26.40 -14.99 -23.24
CA PHE A 69 25.96 -14.42 -21.98
C PHE A 69 25.76 -15.50 -20.92
N ILE A 70 26.29 -15.30 -19.74
CA ILE A 70 25.93 -16.07 -18.55
C ILE A 70 25.09 -15.14 -17.66
N ILE A 71 23.81 -15.47 -17.50
CA ILE A 71 22.83 -14.65 -16.80
C ILE A 71 22.54 -15.31 -15.45
N CYS A 72 22.81 -14.58 -14.39
CA CYS A 72 22.52 -14.96 -13.02
C CYS A 72 21.63 -13.90 -12.34
N SER A 73 21.06 -14.26 -11.20
CA SER A 73 20.21 -13.33 -10.45
C SER A 73 20.53 -13.33 -8.97
N ALA A 74 20.28 -12.18 -8.35
CA ALA A 74 20.04 -12.08 -6.93
C ALA A 74 18.60 -12.56 -6.58
N ILE A 75 18.22 -12.38 -5.33
CA ILE A 75 16.86 -12.53 -4.79
C ILE A 75 16.48 -11.26 -4.01
N GLY A 76 16.81 -10.09 -4.58
CA GLY A 76 16.88 -8.81 -3.92
C GLY A 76 18.26 -8.56 -3.30
N HIS A 77 18.35 -7.80 -2.19
CA HIS A 77 19.62 -7.52 -1.55
C HIS A 77 20.31 -8.79 -1.04
N LEU A 78 21.54 -9.01 -1.48
CA LEU A 78 22.43 -10.08 -0.98
C LEU A 78 23.35 -9.58 0.15
N TYR A 79 23.60 -8.29 0.20
CA TYR A 79 24.38 -7.60 1.21
C TYR A 79 23.51 -6.64 2.00
N GLY A 80 23.79 -6.48 3.29
CA GLY A 80 23.11 -5.56 4.17
C GLY A 80 24.05 -5.02 5.24
N LEU A 81 23.67 -3.94 5.87
CA LEU A 81 24.45 -3.36 6.96
C LEU A 81 24.33 -4.18 8.24
N ALA A 82 25.44 -4.36 8.92
CA ALA A 82 25.53 -4.98 10.22
C ALA A 82 26.36 -4.13 11.17
N ASP A 83 25.93 -4.11 12.42
CA ASP A 83 26.70 -3.62 13.55
C ASP A 83 27.94 -4.51 13.79
N SER A 84 29.11 -3.92 13.95
CA SER A 84 30.34 -4.62 14.26
C SER A 84 30.34 -5.15 15.70
N ASN A 85 29.50 -4.56 16.57
CA ASN A 85 29.34 -4.97 17.95
C ASN A 85 28.09 -5.84 18.15
N ASN A 86 28.26 -7.10 18.56
CA ASN A 86 27.14 -8.03 18.76
C ASN A 86 26.25 -7.73 19.98
N ASN A 87 26.57 -6.74 20.79
CA ASN A 87 25.80 -6.39 21.97
C ASN A 87 24.56 -5.54 21.62
N ARG A 88 23.38 -6.15 21.65
CA ARG A 88 22.09 -5.52 21.31
C ARG A 88 21.60 -4.49 22.33
N SER A 89 22.24 -4.38 23.49
CA SER A 89 21.87 -3.41 24.53
C SER A 89 22.64 -2.10 24.43
N VAL A 90 23.69 -2.05 23.60
CA VAL A 90 24.54 -0.87 23.44
C VAL A 90 23.99 0.06 22.36
N TYR A 91 23.89 1.34 22.71
CA TYR A 91 23.67 2.44 21.78
C TYR A 91 24.36 3.73 22.33
N PRO A 92 24.82 4.68 21.51
CA PRO A 92 24.71 4.68 20.04
C PRO A 92 25.74 3.77 19.36
N VAL A 93 25.39 3.30 18.15
CA VAL A 93 26.21 2.48 17.28
C VAL A 93 26.35 3.16 15.93
N PHE A 94 27.60 3.42 15.51
CA PHE A 94 27.95 4.03 14.22
C PHE A 94 28.92 3.19 13.39
N ASP A 95 29.65 2.27 14.04
CA ASP A 95 30.51 1.31 13.32
C ASP A 95 29.68 0.19 12.73
N VAL A 96 29.36 0.36 11.44
CA VAL A 96 28.54 -0.57 10.66
C VAL A 96 29.24 -0.95 9.35
N LYS A 97 29.08 -2.21 8.93
CA LYS A 97 29.73 -2.74 7.74
C LYS A 97 28.72 -3.44 6.83
N TRP A 98 28.94 -3.34 5.52
CA TRP A 98 28.25 -4.16 4.56
C TRP A 98 28.71 -5.60 4.67
N VAL A 99 27.77 -6.52 4.93
CA VAL A 99 28.06 -7.95 5.08
C VAL A 99 27.01 -8.75 4.31
N PRO A 100 27.33 -9.97 3.85
CA PRO A 100 26.34 -10.89 3.34
C PRO A 100 25.20 -11.09 4.34
N ILE A 101 23.96 -11.07 3.86
CA ILE A 101 22.74 -11.17 4.71
C ILE A 101 22.67 -12.49 5.50
N VAL A 102 23.46 -13.48 5.11
CA VAL A 102 23.59 -14.83 5.65
C VAL A 102 23.81 -14.90 7.17
N ARG A 103 24.52 -13.94 7.73
CA ARG A 103 25.03 -14.03 9.11
C ARG A 103 24.04 -13.60 10.23
N LYS A 104 22.75 -13.33 9.92
CA LYS A 104 21.86 -12.61 10.85
C LYS A 104 20.67 -13.37 11.43
N THR A 105 20.47 -14.69 11.20
CA THR A 105 19.15 -15.26 11.49
C THR A 105 19.13 -16.62 12.20
N SER A 106 18.45 -16.63 13.35
CA SER A 106 18.26 -17.81 14.24
C SER A 106 16.97 -18.61 14.01
N LYS A 107 16.12 -18.29 13.01
CA LYS A 107 14.86 -19.01 12.73
C LYS A 107 14.97 -19.84 11.45
N ILE A 108 14.44 -21.06 11.43
CA ILE A 108 14.57 -22.06 10.36
C ILE A 108 14.28 -21.51 8.95
N ARG A 109 13.17 -20.76 8.74
CA ARG A 109 12.88 -20.16 7.43
C ARG A 109 13.88 -19.10 6.99
N LYS A 110 14.45 -18.36 7.93
CA LYS A 110 15.50 -17.37 7.68
C LYS A 110 16.86 -18.04 7.43
N ALA A 111 17.13 -19.19 8.04
CA ALA A 111 18.32 -19.98 7.77
C ALA A 111 18.32 -20.52 6.33
N ILE A 112 17.18 -20.97 5.80
CA ILE A 112 17.05 -21.40 4.40
C ILE A 112 17.29 -20.23 3.44
N SER A 113 16.69 -19.07 3.67
CA SER A 113 16.92 -17.88 2.84
C SER A 113 18.37 -17.41 2.89
N ALA A 114 19.01 -17.48 4.04
CA ALA A 114 20.41 -17.17 4.24
C ALA A 114 21.31 -18.11 3.43
N ALA A 115 21.08 -19.41 3.49
CA ALA A 115 21.84 -20.40 2.73
C ALA A 115 21.68 -20.21 1.20
N ILE A 116 20.50 -19.77 0.75
CA ILE A 116 20.29 -19.43 -0.66
C ILE A 116 21.12 -18.22 -1.06
N SER A 117 21.11 -17.16 -0.26
CA SER A 117 21.90 -15.94 -0.53
C SER A 117 23.40 -16.23 -0.58
N GLU A 118 23.90 -17.08 0.32
CA GLU A 118 25.29 -17.50 0.34
C GLU A 118 25.67 -18.28 -0.92
N GLN A 119 24.84 -19.23 -1.32
CA GLN A 119 25.05 -19.99 -2.55
C GLN A 119 25.10 -19.04 -3.76
N ILE A 120 24.18 -18.08 -3.86
CA ILE A 120 24.15 -17.11 -4.97
C ILE A 120 25.44 -16.28 -4.99
N ILE A 121 25.88 -15.75 -3.86
CA ILE A 121 27.13 -14.97 -3.75
C ILE A 121 28.30 -15.79 -4.25
N ASN A 122 28.43 -17.04 -3.80
CA ASN A 122 29.50 -17.94 -4.19
C ASN A 122 29.48 -18.25 -5.69
N ILE A 123 28.29 -18.52 -6.25
CA ILE A 123 28.14 -18.78 -7.69
C ILE A 123 28.56 -17.55 -8.50
N ILE A 124 28.09 -16.36 -8.15
CA ILE A 124 28.46 -15.12 -8.84
C ILE A 124 29.97 -14.90 -8.75
N ALA A 125 30.59 -15.12 -7.59
CA ALA A 125 32.04 -15.00 -7.40
C ALA A 125 32.84 -15.99 -8.28
N ILE A 126 32.37 -17.21 -8.45
CA ILE A 126 32.97 -18.20 -9.33
C ILE A 126 32.84 -17.75 -10.80
N LEU A 127 31.64 -17.39 -11.24
CA LEU A 127 31.36 -16.96 -12.61
C LEU A 127 32.11 -15.67 -12.97
N SER A 128 32.37 -14.80 -12.00
CA SER A 128 33.09 -13.55 -12.24
C SER A 128 34.56 -13.70 -12.60
N ARG A 129 35.19 -14.85 -12.26
CA ARG A 129 36.62 -15.08 -12.50
C ARG A 129 37.01 -15.12 -13.97
N ASN A 130 36.14 -15.71 -14.80
CA ASN A 130 36.38 -15.91 -16.22
C ASN A 130 35.51 -15.04 -17.11
N ALA A 131 34.73 -14.10 -16.54
CA ALA A 131 33.92 -13.17 -17.31
C ALA A 131 34.80 -12.08 -17.94
N SER A 132 34.64 -11.86 -19.25
CA SER A 132 35.32 -10.79 -20.00
C SER A 132 34.63 -9.45 -19.83
N ARG A 133 33.30 -9.44 -19.65
CA ARG A 133 32.47 -8.25 -19.46
C ARG A 133 31.48 -8.46 -18.33
N PHE A 134 31.12 -7.36 -17.66
CA PHE A 134 30.12 -7.36 -16.59
C PHE A 134 28.96 -6.45 -16.99
N ILE A 135 27.73 -6.96 -16.92
CA ILE A 135 26.54 -6.20 -17.27
C ILE A 135 25.58 -6.20 -16.06
N HIS A 136 25.32 -5.01 -15.57
CA HIS A 136 24.38 -4.76 -14.49
C HIS A 136 22.97 -4.58 -15.08
N ALA A 137 22.09 -5.57 -14.88
CA ALA A 137 20.73 -5.66 -15.42
C ALA A 137 19.65 -5.79 -14.31
N CYS A 138 19.90 -5.20 -13.12
CA CYS A 138 18.86 -5.03 -12.10
C CYS A 138 17.88 -3.92 -12.51
N ASP A 139 16.74 -3.82 -11.81
CA ASP A 139 15.76 -2.77 -12.06
C ASP A 139 16.44 -1.37 -12.04
N TYR A 140 15.99 -0.44 -12.87
CA TYR A 140 16.66 0.85 -13.03
C TYR A 140 16.12 1.88 -12.04
N ASP A 141 16.29 1.58 -10.74
CA ASP A 141 15.98 2.49 -9.64
C ASP A 141 17.12 2.49 -8.61
N GLN A 142 16.98 3.30 -7.54
CA GLN A 142 17.99 3.42 -6.50
C GLN A 142 18.29 2.10 -5.78
N GLU A 143 17.27 1.25 -5.58
CA GLU A 143 17.43 -0.05 -4.93
C GLU A 143 18.13 -1.06 -5.86
N GLY A 144 17.71 -1.15 -7.12
CA GLY A 144 18.35 -2.03 -8.10
C GLY A 144 19.79 -1.63 -8.38
N GLU A 145 20.11 -0.33 -8.46
CA GLU A 145 21.48 0.15 -8.62
C GLU A 145 22.35 -0.25 -7.44
N LEU A 146 21.82 -0.12 -6.21
CA LEU A 146 22.52 -0.53 -4.99
C LEU A 146 22.73 -2.04 -4.92
N ILE A 147 21.76 -2.84 -5.34
CA ILE A 147 21.90 -4.32 -5.38
C ILE A 147 23.04 -4.69 -6.32
N GLY A 148 23.04 -4.17 -7.54
CA GLY A 148 24.08 -4.44 -8.52
C GLY A 148 25.45 -3.93 -8.08
N TYR A 149 25.51 -2.71 -7.53
CA TYR A 149 26.73 -2.15 -6.96
C TYR A 149 27.35 -3.10 -5.93
N ASN A 150 26.58 -3.50 -4.93
CA ASN A 150 27.10 -4.35 -3.85
C ASN A 150 27.56 -5.72 -4.37
N ILE A 151 26.89 -6.29 -5.37
CA ILE A 151 27.29 -7.57 -5.97
C ILE A 151 28.61 -7.41 -6.75
N LEU A 152 28.70 -6.39 -7.60
CA LEU A 152 29.88 -6.14 -8.43
C LEU A 152 31.08 -5.71 -7.59
N GLU A 153 30.85 -4.98 -6.49
CA GLU A 153 31.90 -4.57 -5.59
C GLU A 153 32.42 -5.72 -4.72
N TYR A 154 31.53 -6.46 -4.06
CA TYR A 154 31.93 -7.45 -3.06
C TYR A 154 32.07 -8.87 -3.62
N ALA A 155 31.12 -9.37 -4.41
CA ALA A 155 31.18 -10.72 -4.96
C ALA A 155 32.12 -10.79 -6.18
N CYS A 156 32.14 -9.76 -7.03
CA CYS A 156 32.96 -9.70 -8.24
C CYS A 156 34.29 -8.95 -8.05
N LYS A 157 34.69 -8.61 -6.83
CA LYS A 157 35.97 -7.95 -6.50
C LYS A 157 36.19 -6.62 -7.26
N SER A 158 35.38 -5.60 -6.92
CA SER A 158 35.50 -4.23 -7.44
C SER A 158 35.37 -4.14 -8.97
N LYS A 159 34.35 -4.78 -9.54
CA LYS A 159 34.06 -4.72 -10.98
C LYS A 159 33.00 -3.67 -11.34
N TYR A 160 32.46 -2.92 -10.37
CA TYR A 160 31.37 -1.96 -10.63
C TYR A 160 31.76 -0.91 -11.67
N GLU A 161 32.89 -0.23 -11.51
CA GLU A 161 33.34 0.83 -12.44
C GLU A 161 33.66 0.32 -13.86
N LYS A 162 33.95 -0.98 -13.98
CA LYS A 162 34.24 -1.65 -15.25
C LYS A 162 33.00 -2.31 -15.87
N SER A 163 31.85 -2.20 -15.21
CA SER A 163 30.60 -2.79 -15.68
C SER A 163 29.86 -1.87 -16.65
N LEU A 164 28.93 -2.45 -17.38
CA LEU A 164 27.98 -1.76 -18.22
C LEU A 164 26.57 -1.90 -17.62
N ARG A 165 25.68 -0.95 -17.92
CA ARG A 165 24.33 -0.88 -17.36
C ARG A 165 23.28 -1.05 -18.43
N ALA A 166 22.45 -2.08 -18.32
CA ALA A 166 21.24 -2.24 -19.10
C ALA A 166 20.10 -1.43 -18.48
N LYS A 167 19.44 -0.58 -19.26
CA LYS A 167 18.31 0.25 -18.85
C LYS A 167 17.06 -0.16 -19.62
N PHE A 168 16.06 -0.70 -18.93
CA PHE A 168 14.76 -1.07 -19.50
C PHE A 168 13.63 -0.73 -18.53
N SER A 169 12.49 -0.36 -19.07
CA SER A 169 11.26 -0.07 -18.30
C SER A 169 10.23 -1.17 -18.41
N THR A 170 10.37 -2.08 -19.39
CA THR A 170 9.56 -3.29 -19.53
C THR A 170 10.44 -4.52 -19.72
N LEU A 171 9.89 -5.70 -19.44
CA LEU A 171 10.57 -6.99 -19.70
C LEU A 171 10.08 -7.65 -21.00
N THR A 172 9.73 -6.83 -22.00
CA THR A 172 9.46 -7.31 -23.35
C THR A 172 10.76 -7.64 -24.07
N ASP A 173 10.72 -8.62 -24.97
CA ASP A 173 11.91 -9.07 -25.69
C ASP A 173 12.57 -7.94 -26.49
N ASP A 174 11.76 -7.09 -27.15
CA ASP A 174 12.24 -5.97 -27.96
C ASP A 174 12.98 -4.94 -27.09
N GLU A 175 12.42 -4.55 -25.92
CA GLU A 175 13.05 -3.56 -25.06
C GLU A 175 14.32 -4.07 -24.41
N ILE A 176 14.35 -5.35 -24.01
CA ILE A 176 15.55 -5.97 -23.46
C ILE A 176 16.66 -5.98 -24.53
N ARG A 177 16.39 -6.43 -25.76
CA ARG A 177 17.39 -6.44 -26.85
C ARG A 177 17.92 -5.02 -27.10
N ASN A 178 17.03 -4.06 -27.30
CA ASN A 178 17.42 -2.66 -27.51
C ASN A 178 18.27 -2.10 -26.36
N SER A 179 17.97 -2.48 -25.12
CA SER A 179 18.76 -2.09 -23.95
C SER A 179 20.17 -2.71 -23.95
N PHE A 180 20.31 -3.94 -24.44
CA PHE A 180 21.61 -4.61 -24.52
C PHE A 180 22.45 -4.17 -25.73
N ASP A 181 21.80 -3.67 -26.78
CA ASP A 181 22.48 -3.01 -27.90
C ASP A 181 22.97 -1.60 -27.50
N ASN A 182 22.33 -0.96 -26.53
CA ASN A 182 22.59 0.40 -26.07
C ASN A 182 22.97 0.45 -24.59
N LEU A 183 23.98 -0.30 -24.18
CA LEU A 183 24.44 -0.34 -22.80
C LEU A 183 25.03 0.98 -22.34
N LEU A 184 24.68 1.42 -21.13
CA LEU A 184 25.12 2.66 -20.50
C LEU A 184 26.29 2.38 -19.54
N LYS A 185 26.88 3.45 -18.98
CA LYS A 185 27.71 3.36 -17.79
C LYS A 185 26.83 3.26 -16.54
N PRO A 186 27.24 2.55 -15.48
CA PRO A 186 26.51 2.52 -14.21
C PRO A 186 26.53 3.91 -13.57
N SER A 187 25.48 4.21 -12.81
CA SER A 187 25.33 5.51 -12.14
C SER A 187 25.90 5.47 -10.72
N ARG A 188 27.14 5.94 -10.56
CA ARG A 188 27.79 6.00 -9.25
C ARG A 188 27.03 6.87 -8.26
N THR A 189 26.50 8.01 -8.69
CA THR A 189 25.74 8.91 -7.82
C THR A 189 24.44 8.26 -7.31
N LEU A 190 23.75 7.50 -8.17
CA LEU A 190 22.57 6.74 -7.79
C LEU A 190 22.90 5.62 -6.78
N ALA A 191 24.02 4.90 -7.00
CA ALA A 191 24.52 3.89 -6.07
C ALA A 191 24.90 4.50 -4.71
N GLU A 192 25.62 5.64 -4.71
CA GLU A 192 26.02 6.35 -3.49
C GLU A 192 24.79 6.89 -2.72
N ALA A 193 23.80 7.45 -3.41
CA ALA A 193 22.55 7.88 -2.79
C ALA A 193 21.82 6.69 -2.11
N GLY A 194 21.75 5.54 -2.78
CA GLY A 194 21.21 4.31 -2.23
C GLY A 194 21.97 3.81 -0.99
N ARG A 195 23.30 3.79 -1.07
CA ARG A 195 24.17 3.37 0.06
C ARG A 195 24.00 4.31 1.26
N THR A 196 24.00 5.62 1.01
CA THR A 196 23.83 6.65 2.05
C THR A 196 22.46 6.51 2.72
N ARG A 197 21.40 6.35 1.94
CA ARG A 197 20.06 6.07 2.45
C ARG A 197 20.03 4.87 3.38
N HIS A 198 20.54 3.73 2.91
CA HIS A 198 20.57 2.50 3.69
C HIS A 198 21.37 2.65 4.98
N PHE A 199 22.49 3.39 4.94
CA PHE A 199 23.31 3.68 6.12
C PHE A 199 22.52 4.52 7.13
N ILE A 200 21.95 5.64 6.69
CA ILE A 200 21.15 6.52 7.55
C ILE A 200 19.96 5.78 8.15
N ASP A 201 19.17 5.10 7.32
CA ASP A 201 17.99 4.36 7.80
C ASP A 201 18.38 3.23 8.77
N PHE A 202 19.55 2.60 8.58
CA PHE A 202 20.07 1.59 9.48
C PHE A 202 20.50 2.18 10.82
N ILE A 203 21.33 3.25 10.85
CA ILE A 203 21.80 3.85 12.12
C ILE A 203 20.65 4.46 12.92
N TYR A 204 19.71 5.17 12.27
CA TYR A 204 18.51 5.66 12.94
C TYR A 204 17.66 4.50 13.46
N GLY A 205 17.39 3.50 12.62
CA GLY A 205 16.56 2.35 12.97
C GLY A 205 17.13 1.53 14.12
N ILE A 206 18.44 1.23 14.12
CA ILE A 206 19.07 0.43 15.19
C ILE A 206 19.19 1.20 16.50
N ASN A 207 19.64 2.46 16.46
CA ASN A 207 19.88 3.25 17.66
C ASN A 207 18.57 3.62 18.35
N LEU A 208 17.59 4.14 17.63
CA LEU A 208 16.30 4.52 18.22
C LEU A 208 15.52 3.29 18.73
N SER A 209 15.59 2.16 18.02
CA SER A 209 14.92 0.93 18.47
C SER A 209 15.60 0.33 19.71
N ARG A 210 16.95 0.40 19.80
CA ARG A 210 17.67 -0.02 20.99
C ARG A 210 17.38 0.90 22.17
N ALA A 211 17.40 2.22 21.95
CA ALA A 211 17.09 3.21 22.99
C ALA A 211 15.68 2.98 23.56
N LEU A 212 14.64 2.87 22.72
CA LEU A 212 13.28 2.57 23.17
C LEU A 212 13.16 1.23 23.90
N THR A 213 13.81 0.19 23.37
CA THR A 213 13.78 -1.14 23.99
C THR A 213 14.50 -1.15 25.33
N GLN A 214 15.60 -0.42 25.46
CA GLN A 214 16.36 -0.30 26.69
C GLN A 214 15.60 0.53 27.72
N SER A 215 14.99 1.66 27.34
CA SER A 215 14.12 2.45 28.20
C SER A 215 12.99 1.60 28.80
N PHE A 216 12.33 0.80 27.97
CA PHE A 216 11.30 -0.15 28.44
C PHE A 216 11.88 -1.23 29.36
N LYS A 217 13.08 -1.74 29.09
CA LYS A 217 13.72 -2.77 29.91
C LYS A 217 14.10 -2.25 31.29
N VAL A 218 14.62 -1.02 31.35
CA VAL A 218 15.03 -0.35 32.64
C VAL A 218 13.79 -0.13 33.50
N SER A 219 12.72 0.49 32.97
CA SER A 219 11.49 0.77 33.74
C SER A 219 10.75 -0.48 34.20
N ASN A 220 10.89 -1.59 33.47
CA ASN A 220 10.24 -2.86 33.76
C ASN A 220 11.13 -3.82 34.60
N HIS A 221 12.29 -3.36 35.10
CA HIS A 221 13.26 -4.15 35.86
C HIS A 221 13.64 -5.49 35.19
N GLY A 222 13.69 -5.52 33.85
CA GLY A 222 14.02 -6.71 33.07
C GLY A 222 12.99 -7.85 33.07
N LYS A 223 11.83 -7.67 33.73
CA LYS A 223 10.80 -8.72 33.89
C LYS A 223 10.15 -9.16 32.57
N ARG A 224 10.17 -8.30 31.55
CA ARG A 224 9.54 -8.59 30.23
C ARG A 224 10.37 -7.97 29.12
N TYR A 225 10.44 -8.68 27.99
CA TYR A 225 11.04 -8.18 26.76
C TYR A 225 9.94 -7.81 25.76
N TYR A 226 9.99 -6.59 25.24
CA TYR A 226 9.16 -6.15 24.13
C TYR A 226 10.06 -5.45 23.10
N ASN A 227 9.99 -5.91 21.84
CA ASN A 227 10.81 -5.36 20.78
C ASN A 227 10.10 -4.12 20.19
N LEU A 228 10.44 -2.96 20.72
CA LEU A 228 9.99 -1.67 20.20
C LEU A 228 10.90 -1.24 19.05
N SER A 229 10.33 -0.61 18.06
CA SER A 229 11.08 -0.05 16.96
C SER A 229 10.47 1.27 16.51
N ILE A 230 11.32 2.23 16.26
CA ILE A 230 10.99 3.47 15.59
C ILE A 230 12.13 3.82 14.64
N GLY A 231 11.85 4.55 13.60
CA GLY A 231 12.84 5.01 12.63
C GLY A 231 12.43 6.35 12.07
N ARG A 232 13.34 6.96 11.33
CA ARG A 232 13.20 8.30 10.73
C ARG A 232 11.88 8.50 9.96
N VAL A 233 11.43 7.51 9.18
CA VAL A 233 10.19 7.57 8.40
C VAL A 233 8.98 7.07 9.21
N GLN A 234 9.17 6.09 10.10
CA GLN A 234 8.08 5.52 10.90
C GLN A 234 7.52 6.51 11.91
N GLY A 235 8.38 7.31 12.55
CA GLY A 235 8.00 8.31 13.53
C GLY A 235 6.98 9.32 12.99
N PRO A 236 7.32 10.11 11.95
CA PRO A 236 6.40 11.08 11.37
C PRO A 236 5.13 10.44 10.79
N THR A 237 5.23 9.23 10.21
CA THR A 237 4.04 8.52 9.69
C THR A 237 3.07 8.14 10.81
N LEU A 238 3.58 7.67 11.94
CA LEU A 238 2.76 7.39 13.12
C LEU A 238 2.20 8.68 13.72
N ALA A 239 2.98 9.77 13.72
CA ALA A 239 2.55 11.07 14.21
C ALA A 239 1.32 11.61 13.45
N PHE A 240 1.22 11.42 12.13
CA PHE A 240 0.02 11.79 11.35
C PHE A 240 -1.24 11.10 11.88
N VAL A 241 -1.14 9.81 12.21
CA VAL A 241 -2.30 9.05 12.72
C VAL A 241 -2.66 9.52 14.13
N VAL A 242 -1.66 9.74 14.99
CA VAL A 242 -1.87 10.25 16.36
C VAL A 242 -2.48 11.65 16.35
N ASP A 243 -2.00 12.55 15.49
CA ASP A 243 -2.55 13.91 15.35
C ASP A 243 -4.00 13.88 14.91
N ARG A 244 -4.33 13.06 13.92
CA ARG A 244 -5.70 12.86 13.49
C ARG A 244 -6.60 12.35 14.60
N GLU A 245 -6.14 11.42 15.42
CA GLU A 245 -6.88 10.94 16.59
C GLU A 245 -7.06 12.03 17.64
N ILE A 246 -6.05 12.88 17.87
CA ILE A 246 -6.16 14.03 18.78
C ILE A 246 -7.19 15.04 18.24
N GLU A 247 -7.17 15.35 16.95
CA GLU A 247 -8.18 16.22 16.31
C GLU A 247 -9.60 15.66 16.49
N ILE A 248 -9.78 14.36 16.26
CA ILE A 248 -11.07 13.67 16.41
C ILE A 248 -11.54 13.71 17.87
N ARG A 249 -10.65 13.42 18.84
CA ARG A 249 -11.00 13.40 20.27
C ARG A 249 -11.27 14.78 20.86
N LYS A 250 -10.63 15.83 20.32
CA LYS A 250 -10.85 17.22 20.72
C LYS A 250 -12.07 17.86 20.07
N HIS A 251 -12.64 17.25 19.04
CA HIS A 251 -13.76 17.82 18.33
C HIS A 251 -15.03 17.82 19.18
N ILE A 252 -15.63 18.99 19.33
CA ILE A 252 -16.92 19.16 19.99
C ILE A 252 -17.96 19.32 18.88
N PRO A 253 -18.92 18.38 18.76
CA PRO A 253 -19.99 18.51 17.76
C PRO A 253 -20.86 19.73 18.05
N VAL A 254 -20.91 20.64 17.09
CA VAL A 254 -21.77 21.84 17.15
C VAL A 254 -23.00 21.56 16.30
N PRO A 255 -24.23 21.69 16.84
CA PRO A 255 -25.45 21.52 16.06
C PRO A 255 -25.62 22.67 15.06
N TYR A 256 -26.22 22.34 13.91
CA TYR A 256 -26.66 23.27 12.89
C TYR A 256 -27.86 22.68 12.14
N TRP A 257 -28.65 23.52 11.55
CA TRP A 257 -29.87 23.11 10.85
C TRP A 257 -29.75 23.41 9.37
N ASN A 258 -30.15 22.44 8.56
CA ASN A 258 -30.35 22.60 7.11
C ASN A 258 -31.83 22.52 6.83
N ILE A 259 -32.31 23.38 5.94
CA ILE A 259 -33.72 23.36 5.49
C ILE A 259 -33.75 22.76 4.09
N HIS A 260 -34.58 21.76 3.91
CA HIS A 260 -34.86 21.13 2.63
C HIS A 260 -36.32 21.41 2.26
N ALA A 261 -36.55 21.68 1.00
CA ALA A 261 -37.89 21.88 0.48
C ALA A 261 -38.13 20.97 -0.72
N GLN A 262 -39.35 20.49 -0.84
CA GLN A 262 -39.87 19.74 -1.98
C GLN A 262 -40.87 20.60 -2.73
N PHE A 263 -40.53 20.93 -3.97
CA PHE A 263 -41.41 21.63 -4.88
C PHE A 263 -41.92 20.70 -5.97
N GLU A 264 -43.11 20.95 -6.47
CA GLU A 264 -43.71 20.16 -7.54
C GLU A 264 -43.99 21.04 -8.78
N LYS A 265 -43.68 20.48 -9.94
CA LYS A 265 -44.08 20.99 -11.25
C LYS A 265 -44.53 19.82 -12.13
N ASN A 266 -45.76 19.86 -12.62
CA ASN A 266 -46.33 18.85 -13.53
C ASN A 266 -46.21 17.39 -13.00
N GLY A 267 -46.44 17.19 -11.71
CA GLY A 267 -46.35 15.87 -11.05
C GLY A 267 -44.91 15.38 -10.74
N GLN A 268 -43.88 16.17 -11.06
CA GLN A 268 -42.50 15.87 -10.75
C GLN A 268 -42.02 16.65 -9.53
N VAL A 269 -41.40 15.97 -8.60
CA VAL A 269 -40.87 16.54 -7.35
C VAL A 269 -39.43 17.01 -7.55
N ILE A 270 -39.16 18.24 -7.10
CA ILE A 270 -37.84 18.87 -7.11
C ILE A 270 -37.35 18.98 -5.67
N GLU A 271 -36.30 18.25 -5.34
CA GLU A 271 -35.61 18.38 -4.05
C GLU A 271 -34.71 19.61 -4.07
N SER A 272 -34.89 20.49 -3.09
CA SER A 272 -34.08 21.71 -2.99
C SER A 272 -33.60 21.96 -1.57
N CYS A 273 -32.57 22.76 -1.45
CA CYS A 273 -31.97 23.17 -0.18
C CYS A 273 -32.00 24.68 -0.05
N TYR A 274 -32.25 25.16 1.17
CA TYR A 274 -32.12 26.59 1.46
C TYR A 274 -30.69 27.04 1.19
N TYR A 275 -30.53 28.23 0.59
CA TYR A 275 -29.22 28.72 0.13
C TYR A 275 -28.18 28.84 1.26
N GLN A 276 -28.61 29.26 2.45
CA GLN A 276 -27.78 29.34 3.62
C GLN A 276 -27.73 27.97 4.29
N GLN A 277 -26.70 27.20 3.97
CA GLN A 277 -26.43 25.97 4.67
C GLN A 277 -25.83 26.27 6.06
N LYS A 278 -26.15 25.42 7.05
CA LYS A 278 -25.66 25.52 8.45
C LYS A 278 -26.24 26.72 9.21
N ILE A 279 -27.54 26.79 9.31
CA ILE A 279 -28.22 27.72 10.21
C ILE A 279 -27.87 27.40 11.64
N ARG A 280 -27.53 28.40 12.44
CA ARG A 280 -26.89 28.19 13.75
C ARG A 280 -27.89 27.91 14.88
N THR A 281 -29.12 28.37 14.77
CA THR A 281 -30.13 28.19 15.82
C THR A 281 -31.40 27.50 15.26
N LEU A 282 -32.05 26.71 16.11
CA LEU A 282 -33.33 26.11 15.77
C LEU A 282 -34.40 27.16 15.55
N SER A 283 -34.39 28.23 16.32
CA SER A 283 -35.35 29.34 16.20
C SER A 283 -35.33 29.94 14.79
N ASP A 284 -34.13 30.29 14.27
CA ASP A 284 -33.98 30.86 12.93
C ASP A 284 -34.47 29.85 11.85
N ALA A 285 -34.09 28.58 11.99
CA ALA A 285 -34.54 27.56 11.08
C ALA A 285 -36.06 27.34 11.09
N THR A 286 -36.67 27.39 12.26
CA THR A 286 -38.12 27.24 12.41
C THR A 286 -38.87 28.47 11.85
N SER A 287 -38.39 29.67 12.13
CA SER A 287 -38.93 30.90 11.57
C SER A 287 -38.94 30.92 10.04
N ILE A 288 -37.86 30.46 9.42
CA ILE A 288 -37.79 30.34 7.95
C ILE A 288 -38.80 29.32 7.44
N VAL A 289 -38.91 28.14 8.09
CA VAL A 289 -39.88 27.10 7.68
C VAL A 289 -41.31 27.62 7.81
N GLU A 290 -41.66 28.26 8.92
CA GLU A 290 -43.00 28.85 9.13
C GLU A 290 -43.29 29.93 8.11
N ALA A 291 -42.34 30.81 7.80
CA ALA A 291 -42.50 31.86 6.77
C ALA A 291 -42.72 31.27 5.37
N CYS A 292 -42.15 30.13 5.05
CA CYS A 292 -42.23 29.48 3.74
C CYS A 292 -43.35 28.42 3.65
N LYS A 293 -43.95 28.04 4.77
CA LYS A 293 -44.99 27.01 4.82
C LYS A 293 -46.22 27.44 4.02
N ASN A 294 -46.68 26.52 3.16
CA ASN A 294 -47.82 26.74 2.27
C ASN A 294 -47.64 27.85 1.20
N GLU A 295 -46.49 28.44 1.08
CA GLU A 295 -46.17 29.42 0.06
C GLU A 295 -45.58 28.74 -1.18
N SER A 296 -46.04 29.19 -2.37
CA SER A 296 -45.46 28.69 -3.63
C SER A 296 -44.08 29.28 -3.88
N GLY A 297 -43.23 28.51 -4.53
CA GLY A 297 -41.93 28.99 -4.97
C GLY A 297 -41.99 29.55 -6.39
N LYS A 298 -41.37 30.71 -6.62
CA LYS A 298 -41.18 31.30 -7.96
C LYS A 298 -39.77 30.99 -8.45
N LEU A 299 -39.65 30.43 -9.64
CA LEU A 299 -38.34 30.15 -10.25
C LEU A 299 -37.75 31.45 -10.81
N ILE A 300 -36.78 32.01 -10.12
CA ILE A 300 -36.17 33.31 -10.49
C ILE A 300 -34.98 33.18 -11.43
N GLU A 301 -34.26 32.06 -11.36
CA GLU A 301 -33.05 31.87 -12.16
C GLU A 301 -32.81 30.39 -12.52
N ILE A 302 -32.36 30.15 -13.76
CA ILE A 302 -31.86 28.86 -14.25
C ILE A 302 -30.45 29.11 -14.81
N LYS A 303 -29.44 28.56 -14.16
CA LYS A 303 -28.04 28.60 -14.63
C LYS A 303 -27.64 27.23 -15.14
N SER A 304 -27.23 27.14 -16.40
CA SER A 304 -26.70 25.93 -16.99
C SER A 304 -25.22 26.13 -17.38
N GLN A 305 -24.36 25.31 -16.83
CA GLN A 305 -22.92 25.36 -17.09
C GLN A 305 -22.41 24.02 -17.64
N LYS A 306 -21.69 24.06 -18.76
CA LYS A 306 -20.98 22.89 -19.27
C LYS A 306 -19.64 22.74 -18.54
N ILE A 307 -19.45 21.62 -17.88
CA ILE A 307 -18.22 21.25 -17.16
C ILE A 307 -17.45 20.24 -18.01
N LEU A 308 -16.23 20.63 -18.40
CA LEU A 308 -15.31 19.76 -19.11
C LEU A 308 -14.49 18.95 -18.08
N LEU A 309 -14.64 17.65 -18.10
CA LEU A 309 -13.90 16.71 -17.25
C LEU A 309 -12.77 16.12 -18.07
N LYS A 310 -11.54 16.58 -17.82
CA LYS A 310 -10.35 16.10 -18.50
C LYS A 310 -10.15 14.60 -18.27
N ALA A 311 -9.57 13.91 -19.25
CA ALA A 311 -9.16 12.53 -19.09
C ALA A 311 -8.15 12.39 -17.93
N PRO A 312 -8.16 11.26 -17.22
CA PRO A 312 -7.20 11.06 -16.14
C PRO A 312 -5.79 10.83 -16.70
N ALA A 313 -4.78 11.28 -15.97
CA ALA A 313 -3.39 10.99 -16.32
C ALA A 313 -3.07 9.49 -16.17
N PRO A 314 -2.04 8.97 -16.86
CA PRO A 314 -1.52 7.63 -16.64
C PRO A 314 -1.14 7.41 -15.16
N PHE A 315 -1.19 6.17 -14.70
CA PHE A 315 -0.85 5.86 -13.32
C PHE A 315 0.64 6.03 -13.03
N ASN A 316 0.97 6.71 -11.94
CA ASN A 316 2.16 6.42 -11.16
C ASN A 316 1.82 5.38 -10.07
N LEU A 317 2.82 4.95 -9.28
CA LEU A 317 2.58 3.95 -8.23
C LEU A 317 1.58 4.44 -7.18
N GLY A 318 1.69 5.68 -6.71
CA GLY A 318 0.80 6.23 -5.68
C GLY A 318 -0.67 6.28 -6.16
N ASP A 319 -0.90 6.77 -7.37
CA ASP A 319 -2.24 6.84 -7.95
C ASP A 319 -2.84 5.45 -8.19
N LEU A 320 -2.02 4.47 -8.64
CA LEU A 320 -2.44 3.08 -8.80
C LEU A 320 -2.84 2.46 -7.45
N GLN A 321 -2.05 2.69 -6.41
CA GLN A 321 -2.34 2.19 -5.06
C GLN A 321 -3.61 2.80 -4.48
N MET A 322 -3.83 4.10 -4.69
CA MET A 322 -5.05 4.79 -4.25
C MET A 322 -6.29 4.27 -4.99
N GLU A 323 -6.19 4.12 -6.30
CA GLU A 323 -7.31 3.68 -7.12
C GLU A 323 -7.66 2.21 -6.86
N ALA A 324 -6.66 1.33 -6.73
CA ALA A 324 -6.86 -0.08 -6.35
C ALA A 324 -7.48 -0.22 -4.95
N TYR A 325 -7.11 0.66 -4.01
CA TYR A 325 -7.76 0.70 -2.70
C TYR A 325 -9.22 1.19 -2.82
N ARG A 326 -9.46 2.23 -3.61
CA ARG A 326 -10.82 2.76 -3.84
C ARG A 326 -11.75 1.71 -4.41
N VAL A 327 -11.30 0.99 -5.43
CA VAL A 327 -12.13 0.06 -6.23
C VAL A 327 -12.20 -1.33 -5.60
N PHE A 328 -11.05 -1.89 -5.20
CA PHE A 328 -10.93 -3.30 -4.79
C PHE A 328 -10.64 -3.47 -3.30
N LYS A 329 -10.40 -2.37 -2.56
CA LYS A 329 -9.91 -2.39 -1.18
C LYS A 329 -8.56 -3.10 -1.01
N PHE A 330 -7.75 -3.14 -2.07
CA PHE A 330 -6.38 -3.65 -2.00
C PHE A 330 -5.51 -2.69 -1.19
N SER A 331 -4.74 -3.23 -0.23
CA SER A 331 -3.77 -2.39 0.48
C SER A 331 -2.66 -1.91 -0.45
N PRO A 332 -2.02 -0.76 -0.19
CA PRO A 332 -0.93 -0.26 -1.02
C PRO A 332 0.21 -1.27 -1.24
N SER A 333 0.63 -1.99 -0.18
CA SER A 333 1.66 -3.03 -0.30
C SER A 333 1.21 -4.23 -1.13
N TYR A 334 -0.05 -4.64 -1.00
CA TYR A 334 -0.59 -5.72 -1.80
C TYR A 334 -0.70 -5.34 -3.28
N THR A 335 -1.14 -4.10 -3.56
CA THR A 335 -1.18 -3.54 -4.93
C THR A 335 0.21 -3.55 -5.57
N LEU A 336 1.25 -3.12 -4.84
CA LEU A 336 2.62 -3.16 -5.34
C LEU A 336 3.08 -4.59 -5.63
N THR A 337 2.79 -5.53 -4.74
CA THR A 337 3.14 -6.95 -4.93
C THR A 337 2.51 -7.53 -6.21
N ILE A 338 1.24 -7.18 -6.48
CA ILE A 338 0.55 -7.62 -7.72
C ILE A 338 1.17 -6.92 -8.94
N ALA A 339 1.42 -5.62 -8.87
CA ALA A 339 2.02 -4.86 -9.97
C ALA A 339 3.43 -5.39 -10.33
N GLU A 340 4.25 -5.75 -9.33
CA GLU A 340 5.55 -6.39 -9.57
C GLU A 340 5.43 -7.75 -10.27
N LYS A 341 4.42 -8.56 -9.95
CA LYS A 341 4.16 -9.82 -10.65
C LYS A 341 3.76 -9.59 -12.11
N LEU A 342 2.91 -8.59 -12.37
CA LEU A 342 2.52 -8.21 -13.74
C LEU A 342 3.71 -7.69 -14.54
N TYR A 343 4.60 -6.89 -13.93
CA TYR A 343 5.85 -6.43 -14.54
C TYR A 343 6.77 -7.61 -14.90
N ILE A 344 7.02 -8.51 -13.96
CA ILE A 344 7.84 -9.72 -14.18
C ILE A 344 7.26 -10.59 -15.31
N SER A 345 5.95 -10.60 -15.46
CA SER A 345 5.26 -11.29 -16.56
C SER A 345 5.34 -10.52 -17.89
N ALA A 346 6.00 -9.38 -17.93
CA ALA A 346 6.11 -8.45 -19.06
C ALA A 346 4.76 -7.88 -19.53
N LEU A 347 3.75 -7.82 -18.66
CA LEU A 347 2.41 -7.33 -19.00
C LEU A 347 2.27 -5.82 -18.78
N ILE A 348 3.06 -5.24 -17.90
CA ILE A 348 3.09 -3.80 -17.61
C ILE A 348 4.53 -3.29 -17.55
N SER A 349 4.70 -1.97 -17.64
CA SER A 349 5.96 -1.29 -17.36
C SER A 349 6.32 -1.35 -15.87
N TYR A 350 7.54 -0.95 -15.53
CA TYR A 350 8.05 -0.94 -14.14
C TYR A 350 7.15 -0.14 -13.21
N PRO A 351 6.60 -0.74 -12.15
CA PRO A 351 5.56 -0.10 -11.36
C PRO A 351 6.08 0.94 -10.36
N ARG A 352 7.36 0.91 -9.98
CA ARG A 352 7.91 1.87 -9.00
C ARG A 352 8.33 3.17 -9.68
N THR A 353 7.37 3.88 -10.24
CA THR A 353 7.56 5.17 -10.89
C THR A 353 6.70 6.26 -10.25
N SER A 354 7.21 7.48 -10.21
CA SER A 354 6.45 8.68 -9.86
C SER A 354 5.88 9.40 -11.08
N SER A 355 6.29 9.00 -12.29
CA SER A 355 5.87 9.65 -13.54
C SER A 355 4.39 9.44 -13.85
N GLN A 356 3.76 10.47 -14.36
CA GLN A 356 2.43 10.47 -14.95
C GLN A 356 2.51 10.76 -16.46
N LYS A 357 3.67 10.50 -17.08
CA LYS A 357 3.92 10.75 -18.49
C LYS A 357 4.28 9.48 -19.24
N ILE A 358 3.78 9.39 -20.47
CA ILE A 358 4.10 8.31 -21.41
C ILE A 358 4.74 8.96 -22.63
N PRO A 359 6.08 8.92 -22.78
CA PRO A 359 6.77 9.64 -23.86
C PRO A 359 6.39 9.10 -25.25
N PRO A 360 6.46 9.94 -26.30
CA PRO A 360 6.11 9.56 -27.66
C PRO A 360 6.97 8.43 -28.25
N SER A 361 8.16 8.18 -27.67
CA SER A 361 9.01 7.04 -28.05
C SER A 361 8.35 5.67 -27.83
N ILE A 362 7.33 5.62 -26.96
CA ILE A 362 6.52 4.43 -26.75
C ILE A 362 5.47 4.34 -27.88
N ASN A 363 5.49 3.27 -28.64
CA ASN A 363 4.56 3.06 -29.75
C ASN A 363 3.15 2.71 -29.23
N TYR A 364 2.34 3.75 -28.95
CA TYR A 364 0.97 3.58 -28.46
C TYR A 364 0.09 2.70 -29.34
N LYS A 365 0.20 2.84 -30.69
CA LYS A 365 -0.59 2.07 -31.65
C LYS A 365 -0.28 0.58 -31.53
N LYS A 366 1.02 0.21 -31.45
CA LYS A 366 1.45 -1.19 -31.26
C LYS A 366 0.85 -1.77 -29.97
N ILE A 367 0.89 -1.00 -28.87
CA ILE A 367 0.33 -1.44 -27.59
C ILE A 367 -1.18 -1.61 -27.67
N ILE A 368 -1.92 -0.63 -28.22
CA ILE A 368 -3.38 -0.69 -28.36
C ILE A 368 -3.81 -1.88 -29.25
N LEU A 369 -3.09 -2.12 -30.34
CA LEU A 369 -3.30 -3.30 -31.19
C LEU A 369 -3.01 -4.60 -30.45
N GLY A 370 -1.94 -4.67 -29.67
CA GLY A 370 -1.64 -5.84 -28.82
C GLY A 370 -2.78 -6.12 -27.83
N LEU A 371 -3.26 -5.09 -27.15
CA LEU A 371 -4.37 -5.19 -26.20
C LEU A 371 -5.69 -5.61 -26.85
N SER A 372 -5.95 -5.23 -28.11
CA SER A 372 -7.16 -5.66 -28.84
C SER A 372 -7.25 -7.17 -29.02
N ASN A 373 -6.12 -7.86 -28.98
CA ASN A 373 -6.01 -9.31 -29.12
C ASN A 373 -6.09 -10.07 -27.79
N ILE A 374 -6.30 -9.36 -26.67
CA ILE A 374 -6.39 -9.97 -25.33
C ILE A 374 -7.86 -10.23 -25.01
N SER A 375 -8.19 -11.48 -24.74
CA SER A 375 -9.50 -11.91 -24.24
C SER A 375 -9.36 -12.31 -22.78
N LEU A 376 -9.77 -11.44 -21.85
CA LEU A 376 -9.77 -11.71 -20.43
C LEU A 376 -11.18 -11.54 -19.87
N PHE A 377 -11.60 -12.48 -19.06
CA PHE A 377 -12.83 -12.37 -18.28
C PHE A 377 -12.50 -11.76 -16.92
N VAL A 378 -12.98 -10.57 -16.65
CA VAL A 378 -12.88 -9.91 -15.36
C VAL A 378 -14.25 -9.84 -14.72
N PRO A 379 -14.53 -10.59 -13.66
CA PRO A 379 -15.80 -10.50 -12.97
C PRO A 379 -15.87 -9.17 -12.21
N TYR A 380 -16.71 -8.24 -12.69
CA TYR A 380 -16.88 -6.93 -12.08
C TYR A 380 -17.84 -6.90 -10.91
N ASP A 381 -18.78 -7.83 -10.88
CA ASP A 381 -19.83 -7.86 -9.87
C ASP A 381 -19.85 -9.22 -9.16
N ILE A 382 -19.50 -9.19 -7.87
CA ILE A 382 -19.59 -10.37 -7.02
C ILE A 382 -21.08 -10.68 -6.70
N SER A 383 -21.98 -9.71 -6.91
CA SER A 383 -23.43 -9.82 -6.64
C SER A 383 -24.24 -10.21 -7.87
N ALA A 384 -23.70 -10.05 -9.09
CA ALA A 384 -24.40 -10.41 -10.32
C ALA A 384 -24.41 -11.93 -10.50
N LYS A 385 -25.44 -12.59 -9.99
CA LYS A 385 -25.66 -14.04 -10.08
C LYS A 385 -25.88 -14.59 -11.50
N LYS A 386 -26.09 -13.74 -12.49
CA LYS A 386 -26.26 -14.13 -13.92
C LYS A 386 -26.08 -12.91 -14.82
N SER A 387 -24.96 -12.80 -15.54
CA SER A 387 -24.94 -12.19 -16.86
C SER A 387 -24.21 -13.16 -17.79
N SER A 388 -24.98 -13.87 -18.55
CA SER A 388 -24.56 -14.94 -19.47
C SER A 388 -23.97 -14.43 -20.79
N GLU A 389 -23.64 -13.16 -20.91
CA GLU A 389 -22.91 -12.65 -22.07
C GLU A 389 -21.52 -12.20 -21.65
N VAL A 390 -20.60 -13.15 -21.70
CA VAL A 390 -19.16 -12.92 -21.64
C VAL A 390 -18.78 -12.11 -22.88
N ASN A 391 -18.67 -10.79 -22.75
CA ASN A 391 -18.23 -9.94 -23.84
C ASN A 391 -16.70 -10.12 -23.98
N GLN A 392 -16.30 -11.19 -24.69
CA GLN A 392 -14.91 -11.58 -24.94
C GLN A 392 -14.11 -10.51 -25.71
N ASN A 393 -14.81 -9.51 -26.28
CA ASN A 393 -14.25 -8.49 -27.17
C ASN A 393 -14.17 -7.09 -26.54
N VAL A 394 -14.27 -6.94 -25.20
CA VAL A 394 -14.29 -5.61 -24.58
C VAL A 394 -13.09 -4.78 -24.99
N TYR A 395 -11.87 -5.31 -24.86
CA TYR A 395 -10.66 -4.56 -25.21
C TYR A 395 -10.55 -4.30 -26.71
N LYS A 396 -11.00 -5.24 -27.54
CA LYS A 396 -11.04 -5.07 -29.00
C LYS A 396 -11.91 -3.87 -29.39
N ASN A 397 -13.12 -3.77 -28.84
CA ASN A 397 -14.03 -2.65 -29.14
C ASN A 397 -13.47 -1.31 -28.67
N LEU A 398 -12.88 -1.27 -27.45
CA LEU A 398 -12.23 -0.07 -26.90
C LEU A 398 -11.02 0.34 -27.76
N ALA A 399 -10.19 -0.60 -28.16
CA ALA A 399 -9.00 -0.36 -28.98
C ALA A 399 -9.35 0.15 -30.38
N LEU A 400 -10.30 -0.49 -31.08
CA LEU A 400 -10.73 -0.08 -32.41
C LEU A 400 -11.28 1.35 -32.41
N ARG A 401 -12.06 1.70 -31.38
CA ARG A 401 -12.58 3.06 -31.23
C ARG A 401 -11.47 4.10 -31.00
N LEU A 402 -10.41 3.76 -30.26
CA LEU A 402 -9.26 4.66 -30.10
C LEU A 402 -8.44 4.77 -31.37
N LEU A 403 -8.22 3.67 -32.08
CA LEU A 403 -7.45 3.64 -33.33
C LEU A 403 -8.14 4.38 -34.48
N SER A 404 -9.46 4.61 -34.42
CA SER A 404 -10.18 5.44 -35.38
C SER A 404 -9.97 6.95 -35.18
N GLU A 405 -9.39 7.37 -34.05
CA GLU A 405 -9.07 8.77 -33.82
C GLU A 405 -7.86 9.22 -34.66
N THR A 406 -7.93 10.41 -35.22
CA THR A 406 -6.89 10.94 -36.11
C THR A 406 -5.55 11.18 -35.39
N ARG A 407 -5.61 11.50 -34.11
CA ARG A 407 -4.43 11.73 -33.28
C ARG A 407 -4.56 11.07 -31.91
N LEU A 408 -3.61 10.22 -31.57
CA LEU A 408 -3.48 9.63 -30.25
C LEU A 408 -2.46 10.42 -29.43
N SER A 409 -2.94 11.16 -28.42
CA SER A 409 -2.11 11.88 -27.49
C SER A 409 -2.62 11.63 -26.06
N PRO A 410 -1.79 11.10 -25.14
CA PRO A 410 -2.24 10.86 -23.77
C PRO A 410 -2.43 12.17 -23.04
N ASN A 411 -3.43 12.25 -22.16
CA ASN A 411 -3.55 13.34 -21.21
C ASN A 411 -2.58 13.09 -20.06
N GLU A 412 -1.46 13.81 -20.04
CA GLU A 412 -0.40 13.62 -19.07
C GLU A 412 -0.59 14.46 -17.80
N GLY A 413 -0.07 13.96 -16.68
CA GLY A 413 0.00 14.71 -15.42
C GLY A 413 1.29 15.53 -15.31
N SER A 414 1.41 16.25 -14.19
CA SER A 414 2.57 17.12 -13.93
C SER A 414 3.82 16.38 -13.41
N LYS A 415 3.64 15.18 -12.83
CA LYS A 415 4.73 14.44 -12.18
C LYS A 415 5.62 13.75 -13.20
N THR A 416 6.92 13.83 -12.99
CA THR A 416 7.96 13.18 -13.79
C THR A 416 8.80 12.22 -12.93
N ASP A 417 9.47 11.29 -13.58
CA ASP A 417 10.46 10.40 -12.99
C ASP A 417 11.62 10.28 -13.97
N PRO A 418 12.89 10.47 -13.53
CA PRO A 418 14.04 10.45 -14.43
C PRO A 418 14.36 9.04 -14.96
N ALA A 419 13.90 8.02 -14.26
CA ALA A 419 14.22 6.62 -14.57
C ALA A 419 13.18 5.96 -15.49
N HIS A 420 11.89 6.14 -15.18
CA HIS A 420 10.82 5.40 -15.82
C HIS A 420 9.64 6.29 -16.22
N PRO A 421 8.93 5.97 -17.32
CA PRO A 421 7.64 6.55 -17.64
C PRO A 421 6.56 6.13 -16.64
N ALA A 422 5.35 6.60 -16.82
CA ALA A 422 4.17 6.14 -16.09
C ALA A 422 3.94 4.63 -16.25
N ILE A 423 3.09 4.05 -15.41
CA ILE A 423 2.67 2.64 -15.53
C ILE A 423 1.72 2.50 -16.72
N TYR A 424 2.09 1.64 -17.66
CA TYR A 424 1.29 1.33 -18.85
C TYR A 424 1.34 -0.17 -19.18
N PRO A 425 0.32 -0.72 -19.84
CA PRO A 425 0.34 -2.11 -20.33
C PRO A 425 1.26 -2.21 -21.55
N THR A 426 1.96 -3.34 -21.72
CA THR A 426 2.91 -3.55 -22.83
C THR A 426 2.24 -3.97 -24.15
N GLY A 427 0.99 -4.44 -24.10
CA GLY A 427 0.32 -5.09 -25.22
C GLY A 427 0.57 -6.59 -25.33
N GLU A 428 1.45 -7.14 -24.50
CA GLU A 428 1.73 -8.57 -24.45
C GLU A 428 0.55 -9.37 -23.88
N LYS A 429 0.36 -10.60 -24.39
CA LYS A 429 -0.65 -11.53 -23.86
C LYS A 429 -0.11 -12.27 -22.64
N PRO A 430 -0.95 -12.51 -21.63
CA PRO A 430 -0.56 -13.38 -20.52
C PRO A 430 -0.21 -14.79 -21.03
N LYS A 431 0.99 -15.29 -20.67
CA LYS A 431 1.45 -16.64 -21.04
C LYS A 431 0.83 -17.76 -20.19
N GLY A 432 -0.04 -17.42 -19.23
CA GLY A 432 -0.71 -18.35 -18.35
C GLY A 432 -1.93 -17.72 -17.68
N LYS A 433 -2.60 -18.48 -16.81
CA LYS A 433 -3.77 -18.00 -16.06
C LYS A 433 -3.32 -17.00 -14.99
N LEU A 434 -3.85 -15.78 -15.05
CA LEU A 434 -3.65 -14.78 -13.99
C LEU A 434 -4.55 -15.08 -12.78
N ASP A 435 -4.03 -14.78 -11.59
CA ASP A 435 -4.83 -14.81 -10.37
C ASP A 435 -5.96 -13.75 -10.42
N PRO A 436 -7.09 -13.94 -9.73
CA PRO A 436 -8.19 -12.96 -9.73
C PRO A 436 -7.77 -11.55 -9.35
N ALA A 437 -6.78 -11.39 -8.47
CA ALA A 437 -6.26 -10.08 -8.08
C ALA A 437 -5.37 -9.48 -9.18
N GLU A 438 -4.57 -10.29 -9.85
CA GLU A 438 -3.76 -9.88 -11.01
C GLU A 438 -4.65 -9.43 -12.16
N LEU A 439 -5.72 -10.20 -12.47
CA LEU A 439 -6.72 -9.84 -13.48
C LEU A 439 -7.35 -8.47 -13.21
N LYS A 440 -7.82 -8.24 -11.97
CA LYS A 440 -8.45 -6.98 -11.57
C LYS A 440 -7.51 -5.79 -11.71
N LEU A 441 -6.26 -5.94 -11.27
CA LEU A 441 -5.29 -4.85 -11.34
C LEU A 441 -4.84 -4.59 -12.77
N PHE A 442 -4.67 -5.63 -13.59
CA PHE A 442 -4.29 -5.52 -14.98
C PHE A 442 -5.40 -4.86 -15.81
N ASP A 443 -6.66 -5.24 -15.61
CA ASP A 443 -7.81 -4.58 -16.24
C ASP A 443 -7.90 -3.09 -15.87
N LEU A 444 -7.69 -2.76 -14.60
CA LEU A 444 -7.68 -1.37 -14.14
C LEU A 444 -6.60 -0.55 -14.86
N ILE A 445 -5.40 -1.12 -15.04
CA ILE A 445 -4.28 -0.48 -15.74
C ILE A 445 -4.59 -0.32 -17.23
N ILE A 446 -5.10 -1.36 -17.89
CA ILE A 446 -5.49 -1.30 -19.32
C ILE A 446 -6.55 -0.22 -19.55
N LYS A 447 -7.62 -0.21 -18.76
CA LYS A 447 -8.69 0.76 -18.93
C LYS A 447 -8.26 2.18 -18.59
N ARG A 448 -7.38 2.34 -17.61
CA ARG A 448 -6.76 3.65 -17.34
C ARG A 448 -5.93 4.11 -18.52
N PHE A 449 -5.12 3.23 -19.11
CA PHE A 449 -4.32 3.54 -20.29
C PHE A 449 -5.21 3.98 -21.46
N PHE A 450 -6.27 3.25 -21.80
CA PHE A 450 -7.22 3.66 -22.82
C PHE A 450 -7.87 5.02 -22.51
N ALA A 451 -8.28 5.22 -21.26
CA ALA A 451 -8.94 6.46 -20.84
C ALA A 451 -8.03 7.69 -20.99
N THR A 452 -6.70 7.55 -20.85
CA THR A 452 -5.78 8.68 -21.00
C THR A 452 -5.78 9.30 -22.40
N PHE A 453 -6.18 8.55 -23.41
CA PHE A 453 -6.31 9.01 -24.81
C PHE A 453 -7.71 9.50 -25.16
N GLY A 454 -8.67 9.34 -24.24
CA GLY A 454 -10.05 9.74 -24.46
C GLY A 454 -10.23 11.25 -24.45
N LYS A 455 -11.18 11.74 -25.25
CA LYS A 455 -11.60 13.14 -25.22
C LYS A 455 -12.17 13.52 -23.85
N PRO A 456 -12.13 14.79 -23.44
CA PRO A 456 -12.79 15.22 -22.22
C PRO A 456 -14.26 14.82 -22.19
N ALA A 457 -14.76 14.38 -21.04
CA ALA A 457 -16.19 14.18 -20.85
C ALA A 457 -16.86 15.53 -20.62
N ILE A 458 -18.12 15.67 -21.06
CA ILE A 458 -18.90 16.89 -20.93
C ILE A 458 -20.11 16.60 -20.04
N SER A 459 -20.18 17.30 -18.93
CA SER A 459 -21.31 17.25 -18.02
C SER A 459 -21.98 18.62 -17.97
N GLN A 460 -23.29 18.66 -17.99
CA GLN A 460 -24.06 19.89 -17.75
C GLN A 460 -24.49 19.90 -16.31
N LEU A 461 -24.12 20.93 -15.59
CA LEU A 461 -24.67 21.26 -14.28
C LEU A 461 -25.72 22.33 -14.47
N THR A 462 -26.97 22.05 -14.07
CA THR A 462 -28.06 23.02 -14.05
C THR A 462 -28.40 23.31 -12.60
N THR A 463 -28.20 24.55 -12.18
CA THR A 463 -28.62 25.05 -10.87
C THR A 463 -29.83 25.92 -11.06
N ILE A 464 -30.88 25.63 -10.34
CA ILE A 464 -32.09 26.46 -10.29
C ILE A 464 -32.17 27.19 -8.96
N THR A 465 -32.69 28.43 -9.02
CA THR A 465 -32.93 29.29 -7.85
C THR A 465 -34.42 29.56 -7.72
N ILE A 466 -34.97 29.13 -6.61
CA ILE A 466 -36.38 29.23 -6.29
C ILE A 466 -36.54 30.25 -5.15
N GLN A 467 -37.34 31.27 -5.36
CA GLN A 467 -37.68 32.27 -4.36
C GLN A 467 -39.04 31.95 -3.77
N VAL A 468 -39.13 31.95 -2.44
CA VAL A 468 -40.38 31.81 -1.69
C VAL A 468 -40.59 33.10 -0.89
N LYS A 469 -41.70 33.77 -1.10
CA LYS A 469 -41.87 35.17 -0.66
C LYS A 469 -40.75 36.07 -1.18
N ASP A 470 -40.42 37.14 -0.48
CA ASP A 470 -39.47 38.13 -0.96
C ASP A 470 -38.01 37.78 -0.65
N ASP A 471 -37.75 37.01 0.46
CA ASP A 471 -36.40 36.87 1.01
C ASP A 471 -35.86 35.41 1.08
N HIS A 472 -36.71 34.41 0.83
CA HIS A 472 -36.27 33.02 1.08
C HIS A 472 -35.89 32.32 -0.24
N ILE A 473 -34.59 31.99 -0.34
CA ILE A 473 -34.02 31.41 -1.54
C ILE A 473 -33.70 29.91 -1.30
N PHE A 474 -34.18 29.07 -2.23
CA PHE A 474 -33.85 27.66 -2.30
C PHE A 474 -33.09 27.35 -3.59
N THR A 475 -32.18 26.41 -3.56
CA THR A 475 -31.41 25.98 -4.74
C THR A 475 -31.53 24.48 -4.94
N ALA A 476 -31.58 24.05 -6.20
CA ALA A 476 -31.51 22.66 -6.57
C ALA A 476 -30.54 22.49 -7.74
N ASP A 477 -29.72 21.44 -7.66
CA ASP A 477 -28.74 21.10 -8.66
C ASP A 477 -29.15 19.83 -9.40
N SER A 478 -28.97 19.83 -10.72
CA SER A 478 -29.10 18.63 -11.55
C SER A 478 -27.89 18.48 -12.45
N ARG A 479 -27.41 17.26 -12.55
CA ARG A 479 -26.25 16.95 -13.38
C ARG A 479 -26.59 15.94 -14.46
N LYS A 480 -26.41 16.33 -15.73
CA LYS A 480 -26.60 15.47 -16.89
C LYS A 480 -25.32 15.29 -17.65
N ASN A 481 -24.95 14.04 -17.94
CA ASN A 481 -23.81 13.74 -18.81
C ASN A 481 -24.23 13.92 -20.28
N LEU A 482 -23.63 14.90 -20.95
CA LEU A 482 -23.88 15.18 -22.37
C LEU A 482 -22.99 14.32 -23.27
N TYR A 483 -21.74 14.07 -22.85
CA TYR A 483 -20.78 13.29 -23.60
C TYR A 483 -19.88 12.51 -22.64
N GLU A 484 -19.84 11.18 -22.77
CA GLU A 484 -19.05 10.32 -21.86
C GLU A 484 -17.53 10.50 -22.01
N GLY A 485 -17.06 10.79 -23.24
CA GLY A 485 -15.63 10.97 -23.49
C GLY A 485 -14.76 9.81 -22.97
N TRP A 486 -13.73 10.16 -22.20
CA TRP A 486 -12.83 9.18 -21.62
C TRP A 486 -13.50 8.19 -20.64
N MET A 487 -14.64 8.57 -20.05
CA MET A 487 -15.34 7.71 -19.09
C MET A 487 -15.83 6.42 -19.73
N TYR A 488 -16.13 6.44 -21.04
CA TYR A 488 -16.49 5.26 -21.79
C TYR A 488 -15.42 4.16 -21.72
N TYR A 489 -14.16 4.56 -21.83
CA TYR A 489 -13.03 3.62 -21.76
C TYR A 489 -12.74 3.13 -20.34
N TYR A 490 -13.19 3.87 -19.31
CA TYR A 490 -12.88 3.58 -17.92
C TYR A 490 -14.03 2.88 -17.17
N LYS A 491 -15.08 2.46 -17.85
CA LYS A 491 -16.15 1.65 -17.24
C LYS A 491 -15.62 0.26 -16.81
N PRO A 492 -16.04 -0.27 -15.63
CA PRO A 492 -17.04 0.26 -14.71
C PRO A 492 -16.48 1.22 -13.64
N TYR A 493 -15.20 1.56 -13.68
CA TYR A 493 -14.52 2.34 -12.64
C TYR A 493 -14.97 3.79 -12.59
N SER A 494 -15.36 4.36 -13.75
CA SER A 494 -15.91 5.71 -13.86
C SER A 494 -17.27 5.86 -13.16
N ASN A 495 -18.11 4.83 -13.16
CA ASN A 495 -19.44 4.87 -12.52
C ASN A 495 -19.36 5.04 -11.00
N ARG A 496 -18.22 4.69 -10.39
CA ARG A 496 -17.96 4.87 -8.95
C ARG A 496 -17.34 6.23 -8.61
N MET A 497 -17.15 7.11 -9.56
CA MET A 497 -16.63 8.46 -9.35
C MET A 497 -17.75 9.48 -9.02
N ASN A 498 -18.80 9.04 -8.31
CA ASN A 498 -19.92 9.88 -7.83
C ASN A 498 -20.45 10.87 -8.88
N MET A 499 -20.75 10.35 -10.05
CA MET A 499 -21.60 11.04 -10.98
C MET A 499 -23.03 10.50 -10.79
N ASN A 500 -23.52 10.58 -9.56
CA ASN A 500 -24.95 10.42 -9.36
C ASN A 500 -25.61 11.47 -10.23
N SER A 501 -26.42 11.03 -11.17
CA SER A 501 -27.47 11.87 -11.73
C SER A 501 -28.35 12.22 -10.54
N GLU A 502 -28.05 13.33 -9.88
CA GLU A 502 -29.02 13.99 -9.01
C GLU A 502 -30.24 14.21 -9.89
N GLY A 503 -31.41 13.97 -9.35
CA GLY A 503 -32.68 13.80 -10.08
C GLY A 503 -32.83 14.68 -11.32
N GLN A 504 -33.35 14.12 -12.40
CA GLN A 504 -33.63 14.91 -13.58
C GLN A 504 -34.62 15.99 -13.19
N LEU A 505 -34.22 17.25 -13.35
CA LEU A 505 -35.18 18.37 -13.24
C LEU A 505 -36.20 18.25 -14.36
N PRO A 506 -37.48 18.54 -14.09
CA PRO A 506 -38.48 18.68 -15.13
C PRO A 506 -38.13 19.82 -16.09
N GLU A 507 -38.90 19.96 -17.15
CA GLU A 507 -38.81 21.12 -18.02
C GLU A 507 -39.28 22.35 -17.27
N LEU A 508 -38.42 23.34 -17.11
CA LEU A 508 -38.63 24.51 -16.27
C LEU A 508 -38.30 25.78 -17.05
N TYR A 509 -39.12 26.80 -16.83
CA TYR A 509 -38.90 28.11 -17.39
C TYR A 509 -38.82 29.17 -16.27
N LYS A 510 -38.12 30.27 -16.56
CA LYS A 510 -38.06 31.40 -15.65
C LYS A 510 -39.48 31.90 -15.38
N ASP A 511 -39.74 32.34 -14.14
CA ASP A 511 -41.03 32.77 -13.61
C ASP A 511 -42.06 31.64 -13.40
N ASP A 512 -41.68 30.37 -13.60
CA ASP A 512 -42.54 29.25 -13.24
C ASP A 512 -42.91 29.29 -11.76
N ILE A 513 -44.18 29.03 -11.46
CA ILE A 513 -44.66 28.84 -10.10
C ILE A 513 -44.60 27.35 -9.75
N LEU A 514 -43.92 27.04 -8.69
CA LEU A 514 -43.71 25.69 -8.19
C LEU A 514 -44.53 25.50 -6.91
N LYS A 515 -45.37 24.49 -6.88
CA LYS A 515 -46.16 24.16 -5.70
C LYS A 515 -45.24 23.63 -4.60
N ASN A 516 -45.27 24.22 -3.43
CA ASN A 516 -44.60 23.73 -2.26
C ASN A 516 -45.34 22.51 -1.69
N ILE A 517 -44.69 21.35 -1.66
CA ILE A 517 -45.25 20.15 -1.07
C ILE A 517 -44.88 20.06 0.40
N ASN A 518 -43.60 20.29 0.71
CA ASN A 518 -43.07 20.11 2.05
C ASN A 518 -41.78 20.91 2.27
N ILE A 519 -41.65 21.52 3.44
CA ILE A 519 -40.44 22.18 3.90
C ILE A 519 -40.12 21.64 5.29
N THR A 520 -38.92 21.12 5.47
CA THR A 520 -38.48 20.50 6.73
C THR A 520 -37.11 20.94 7.14
N THR A 521 -36.88 20.99 8.46
CA THR A 521 -35.56 21.18 9.04
C THR A 521 -34.90 19.85 9.38
N TYR A 522 -33.60 19.77 9.15
CA TYR A 522 -32.77 18.62 9.56
C TYR A 522 -31.65 19.10 10.47
N GLU A 523 -31.65 18.63 11.70
CA GLU A 523 -30.55 18.85 12.61
C GLU A 523 -29.34 18.02 12.19
N LYS A 524 -28.20 18.65 12.10
CA LYS A 524 -26.91 18.03 11.80
C LYS A 524 -25.86 18.54 12.78
N PHE A 525 -24.82 17.77 12.96
CA PHE A 525 -23.69 18.16 13.82
C PHE A 525 -22.42 18.29 13.00
N SER A 526 -21.59 19.27 13.34
CA SER A 526 -20.25 19.36 12.77
C SER A 526 -19.51 18.06 13.01
N GLN A 527 -18.74 17.62 11.99
CA GLN A 527 -18.00 16.34 12.03
C GLN A 527 -16.52 16.63 12.17
N PRO A 528 -15.77 15.85 12.94
CA PRO A 528 -14.31 15.90 12.93
C PRO A 528 -13.78 15.40 11.58
N PRO A 529 -12.50 15.65 11.26
CA PRO A 529 -11.90 15.11 10.04
C PRO A 529 -11.95 13.56 10.05
N PRO A 530 -12.18 12.93 8.91
CA PRO A 530 -12.24 11.46 8.84
C PRO A 530 -10.88 10.84 9.17
N ARG A 531 -10.90 9.64 9.78
CA ARG A 531 -9.69 8.85 9.98
C ARG A 531 -9.00 8.55 8.66
N PHE A 532 -7.68 8.42 8.70
CA PHE A 532 -6.94 7.91 7.56
C PHE A 532 -7.36 6.46 7.25
N ASN A 533 -7.37 6.12 5.98
CA ASN A 533 -7.21 4.75 5.52
C ASN A 533 -5.80 4.58 4.95
N GLN A 534 -5.42 3.36 4.56
CA GLN A 534 -4.06 3.10 4.09
C GLN A 534 -3.69 3.92 2.84
N ALA A 535 -4.64 4.17 1.95
CA ALA A 535 -4.42 4.96 0.76
C ALA A 535 -4.28 6.46 1.07
N THR A 536 -5.15 7.01 1.94
CA THR A 536 -5.07 8.43 2.33
C THR A 536 -3.86 8.72 3.21
N LEU A 537 -3.41 7.77 4.04
CA LEU A 537 -2.17 7.89 4.80
C LEU A 537 -0.95 7.90 3.87
N LEU A 538 -0.93 7.03 2.85
CA LEU A 538 0.11 7.02 1.82
C LEU A 538 0.15 8.36 1.07
N LYS A 539 -1.01 8.90 0.69
CA LYS A 539 -1.12 10.21 0.04
C LYS A 539 -0.60 11.34 0.93
N GLN A 540 -0.85 11.27 2.25
CA GLN A 540 -0.32 12.25 3.21
C GLN A 540 1.21 12.17 3.29
N MET A 541 1.78 10.96 3.34
CA MET A 541 3.23 10.76 3.28
C MET A 541 3.84 11.34 2.00
N GLU A 542 3.17 11.12 0.86
CA GLU A 542 3.60 11.65 -0.44
C GLU A 542 3.57 13.18 -0.47
N LYS A 543 2.47 13.79 0.01
CA LYS A 543 2.30 15.24 0.09
C LYS A 543 3.38 15.92 0.93
N ASP A 544 3.78 15.29 2.02
CA ASP A 544 4.79 15.81 2.94
C ASP A 544 6.22 15.33 2.60
N ASN A 545 6.43 14.65 1.47
CA ASN A 545 7.72 14.09 1.03
C ASN A 545 8.37 13.17 2.09
N ILE A 546 7.57 12.32 2.74
CA ILE A 546 8.03 11.36 3.74
C ILE A 546 8.15 9.98 3.10
N GLY A 547 9.35 9.41 3.15
CA GLY A 547 9.68 8.14 2.51
C GLY A 547 9.64 8.19 0.98
N THR A 548 10.04 7.11 0.34
CA THR A 548 10.09 6.98 -1.12
C THR A 548 8.90 6.22 -1.68
N LYS A 549 8.70 6.27 -2.99
CA LYS A 549 7.75 5.43 -3.72
C LYS A 549 7.89 3.94 -3.37
N ALA A 550 9.10 3.46 -3.13
CA ALA A 550 9.37 2.06 -2.78
C ALA A 550 9.05 1.71 -1.32
N THR A 551 9.18 2.64 -0.38
CA THR A 551 9.16 2.34 1.05
C THR A 551 7.86 2.70 1.78
N ARG A 552 7.06 3.65 1.27
CA ARG A 552 5.85 4.15 1.96
C ARG A 552 4.88 3.05 2.35
N SER A 553 4.57 2.14 1.43
CA SER A 553 3.64 1.03 1.69
C SER A 553 4.14 0.07 2.77
N ASP A 554 5.46 -0.18 2.81
CA ASP A 554 6.08 -1.07 3.78
C ASP A 554 6.17 -0.44 5.16
N ILE A 555 6.37 0.88 5.24
CA ILE A 555 6.29 1.63 6.50
C ILE A 555 4.90 1.50 7.13
N ILE A 556 3.84 1.75 6.35
CA ILE A 556 2.45 1.58 6.83
C ILE A 556 2.22 0.13 7.29
N SER A 557 2.63 -0.86 6.50
CA SER A 557 2.53 -2.27 6.87
C SER A 557 3.31 -2.59 8.16
N THR A 558 4.45 -1.96 8.37
CA THR A 558 5.28 -2.13 9.57
C THR A 558 4.61 -1.58 10.81
N LEU A 559 3.96 -0.40 10.73
CA LEU A 559 3.20 0.16 11.84
C LEU A 559 2.05 -0.77 12.28
N PHE A 560 1.34 -1.40 11.32
CA PHE A 560 0.34 -2.45 11.62
C PHE A 560 0.97 -3.69 12.27
N LYS A 561 2.09 -4.20 11.72
CA LYS A 561 2.81 -5.37 12.25
C LYS A 561 3.33 -5.14 13.67
N ARG A 562 3.68 -3.90 14.02
CA ARG A 562 4.13 -3.48 15.35
C ARG A 562 2.98 -3.19 16.29
N ASN A 563 1.74 -3.22 15.81
CA ASN A 563 0.55 -2.86 16.57
C ASN A 563 0.58 -1.44 17.12
N TYR A 564 1.19 -0.50 16.37
CA TYR A 564 1.15 0.92 16.68
C TYR A 564 -0.11 1.58 16.12
N ILE A 565 -0.65 1.01 15.06
CA ILE A 565 -1.92 1.40 14.44
C ILE A 565 -2.79 0.16 14.20
N MET A 566 -4.10 0.36 14.16
CA MET A 566 -5.07 -0.69 13.86
C MET A 566 -6.21 -0.18 12.97
N ASN A 567 -6.90 -1.10 12.29
CA ASN A 567 -8.10 -0.76 11.53
C ASN A 567 -9.33 -0.85 12.45
N VAL A 568 -10.14 0.20 12.42
CA VAL A 568 -11.48 0.22 13.03
C VAL A 568 -12.52 -0.05 11.95
N ASN A 569 -13.32 -1.09 12.14
CA ASN A 569 -14.36 -1.50 11.19
C ASN A 569 -15.75 -1.04 11.66
N SER A 570 -16.68 -0.88 10.73
CA SER A 570 -18.07 -0.45 10.98
C SER A 570 -18.89 -1.38 11.88
N SER A 571 -18.47 -2.63 12.06
CA SER A 571 -19.15 -3.60 12.90
C SER A 571 -19.09 -3.35 14.41
N GLN A 572 -18.31 -2.35 14.85
CA GLN A 572 -18.26 -1.94 16.26
C GLN A 572 -19.15 -0.73 16.59
N SER A 573 -19.90 -0.20 15.60
CA SER A 573 -20.69 1.03 15.73
C SER A 573 -22.15 0.89 15.30
N GLU A 574 -22.82 -0.22 15.65
CA GLU A 574 -24.16 -0.60 15.15
C GLU A 574 -25.34 0.26 15.66
N GLN A 575 -25.17 1.47 16.17
CA GLN A 575 -26.29 2.22 16.73
C GLN A 575 -26.65 3.55 16.06
N THR A 576 -26.04 3.90 14.92
CA THR A 576 -26.49 5.11 14.19
C THR A 576 -26.62 4.83 12.70
N ASN A 577 -27.82 5.03 12.16
CA ASN A 577 -28.15 4.89 10.74
C ASN A 577 -27.56 6.01 9.87
N ASP A 578 -26.76 6.91 10.44
CA ASP A 578 -26.20 8.06 9.73
C ASP A 578 -24.88 7.69 9.04
N LEU A 579 -24.88 7.73 7.71
CA LEU A 579 -23.72 7.45 6.85
C LEU A 579 -22.54 8.42 7.12
N GLN A 580 -22.82 9.65 7.55
CA GLN A 580 -21.77 10.65 7.84
C GLN A 580 -21.00 10.32 9.12
N THR A 581 -21.69 9.91 10.17
CA THR A 581 -21.08 9.44 11.43
C THR A 581 -20.27 8.15 11.21
N ARG A 582 -20.64 7.32 10.23
CA ARG A 582 -19.94 6.09 9.88
C ARG A 582 -18.55 6.34 9.28
N ALA A 583 -18.41 7.38 8.44
CA ALA A 583 -17.14 7.72 7.79
C ALA A 583 -16.06 8.18 8.79
N VAL A 584 -16.46 8.83 9.88
CA VAL A 584 -15.55 9.26 10.96
C VAL A 584 -15.08 8.09 11.82
N ARG A 585 -15.89 7.04 11.97
CA ARG A 585 -15.63 5.90 12.85
C ARG A 585 -14.82 4.77 12.20
N VAL A 586 -14.73 4.75 10.88
CA VAL A 586 -14.01 3.72 10.11
C VAL A 586 -12.67 4.25 9.64
N GLY A 587 -11.62 3.48 9.81
CA GLY A 587 -10.29 3.85 9.32
C GLY A 587 -9.16 3.34 10.21
N ILE A 588 -8.00 3.99 10.12
CA ILE A 588 -6.82 3.69 10.89
C ILE A 588 -6.84 4.51 12.17
N GLU A 589 -6.71 3.84 13.31
CA GLU A 589 -6.57 4.42 14.63
C GLU A 589 -5.20 4.11 15.22
N ALA A 590 -4.63 5.04 15.98
CA ALA A 590 -3.44 4.78 16.77
C ALA A 590 -3.81 3.99 18.03
N THR A 591 -3.03 2.96 18.33
CA THR A 591 -3.16 2.21 19.60
C THR A 591 -2.58 2.99 20.76
N ASP A 592 -2.87 2.60 22.00
CA ASP A 592 -2.30 3.25 23.19
C ASP A 592 -0.76 3.24 23.13
N ILE A 593 -0.14 2.16 22.66
CA ILE A 593 1.32 2.09 22.45
C ILE A 593 1.77 3.12 21.41
N GLY A 594 1.04 3.23 20.30
CA GLY A 594 1.35 4.20 19.25
C GLY A 594 1.26 5.64 19.77
N PHE A 595 0.23 5.93 20.56
CA PHE A 595 0.07 7.23 21.22
C PHE A 595 1.25 7.54 22.14
N GLU A 596 1.58 6.64 23.07
CA GLU A 596 2.62 6.90 24.07
C GLU A 596 4.01 7.01 23.46
N ILE A 597 4.31 6.23 22.43
CA ILE A 597 5.56 6.40 21.68
C ILE A 597 5.66 7.82 21.11
N ILE A 598 4.61 8.32 20.45
CA ILE A 598 4.64 9.67 19.86
C ILE A 598 4.66 10.75 20.94
N GLN A 599 3.88 10.62 22.03
CA GLN A 599 3.87 11.59 23.11
C GLN A 599 5.23 11.67 23.83
N SER A 600 5.84 10.52 24.12
CA SER A 600 7.18 10.46 24.71
C SER A 600 8.23 11.08 23.78
N MET A 601 8.17 10.76 22.47
CA MET A 601 9.10 11.34 21.49
C MET A 601 8.92 12.86 21.38
N ARG A 602 7.68 13.36 21.34
CA ARG A 602 7.41 14.79 21.29
C ARG A 602 7.93 15.55 22.51
N LYS A 603 7.82 14.94 23.68
CA LYS A 603 8.27 15.55 24.93
C LYS A 603 9.79 15.61 25.03
N TYR A 604 10.48 14.55 24.67
CA TYR A 604 11.91 14.40 24.92
C TYR A 604 12.78 14.53 23.67
N ILE A 605 12.26 14.18 22.47
CA ILE A 605 13.02 14.10 21.24
C ILE A 605 12.12 14.45 20.04
N PRO A 606 11.61 15.69 19.97
CA PRO A 606 10.60 16.09 18.98
C PRO A 606 11.06 15.94 17.52
N GLU A 607 12.35 16.03 17.25
CA GLU A 607 12.93 15.93 15.92
C GLU A 607 12.62 14.60 15.23
N ILE A 608 12.59 13.47 15.97
CA ILE A 608 12.39 12.14 15.42
C ILE A 608 10.96 11.94 14.88
N VAL A 609 10.01 12.67 15.41
CA VAL A 609 8.61 12.62 14.97
C VAL A 609 8.24 13.78 14.06
N SER A 610 9.16 14.73 13.85
CA SER A 610 9.00 15.82 12.91
C SER A 610 9.13 15.32 11.47
N LYS A 611 8.32 15.91 10.60
CA LYS A 611 8.44 15.68 9.14
C LYS A 611 9.68 16.35 8.55
N ASP A 612 10.23 17.39 9.22
CA ASP A 612 11.29 18.22 8.66
C ASP A 612 12.62 17.49 8.61
N LEU A 613 12.97 16.70 9.64
CA LEU A 613 14.16 15.85 9.61
C LEU A 613 14.13 14.89 8.41
N THR A 614 13.00 14.23 8.20
CA THR A 614 12.86 13.27 7.11
C THR A 614 12.89 13.96 5.75
N ARG A 615 12.18 15.07 5.60
CA ARG A 615 12.14 15.85 4.36
C ARG A 615 13.52 16.41 3.99
N SER A 616 14.24 16.96 4.94
CA SER A 616 15.60 17.48 4.76
C SER A 616 16.55 16.37 4.32
N THR A 617 16.51 15.21 4.96
CA THR A 617 17.32 14.05 4.58
C THR A 617 16.97 13.54 3.16
N GLU A 618 15.68 13.46 2.80
CA GLU A 618 15.27 13.07 1.44
C GLU A 618 15.79 14.06 0.39
N ALA A 619 15.75 15.38 0.68
CA ALA A 619 16.30 16.39 -0.20
C ALA A 619 17.83 16.27 -0.35
N GLN A 620 18.56 16.03 0.73
CA GLN A 620 20.01 15.79 0.68
C GLN A 620 20.36 14.53 -0.14
N LEU A 621 19.61 13.45 0.02
CA LEU A 621 19.78 12.22 -0.76
C LEU A 621 19.52 12.46 -2.25
N GLN A 622 18.54 13.29 -2.60
CA GLN A 622 18.29 13.67 -3.99
C GLN A 622 19.43 14.55 -4.56
N GLN A 623 20.06 15.38 -3.75
CA GLN A 623 21.24 16.13 -4.15
C GLN A 623 22.46 15.22 -4.39
N ILE A 624 22.64 14.14 -3.63
CA ILE A 624 23.68 13.12 -3.92
C ILE A 624 23.39 12.48 -5.28
N GLU A 625 22.14 12.09 -5.54
CA GLU A 625 21.73 11.47 -6.81
C GLU A 625 22.01 12.37 -8.02
N SER A 626 21.79 13.66 -7.89
CA SER A 626 22.10 14.66 -8.94
C SER A 626 23.58 15.09 -9.00
N GLY A 627 24.42 14.60 -8.08
CA GLY A 627 25.83 14.98 -8.00
C GLY A 627 26.11 16.33 -7.33
N GLY A 628 25.09 16.98 -6.73
CA GLY A 628 25.20 18.30 -6.09
C GLY A 628 25.77 18.26 -4.66
N MET A 629 25.81 17.08 -4.02
CA MET A 629 26.30 16.91 -2.65
C MET A 629 27.09 15.62 -2.47
N LYS A 630 28.12 15.64 -1.63
CA LYS A 630 28.91 14.46 -1.30
C LYS A 630 28.20 13.63 -0.22
N SER A 631 28.21 12.31 -0.37
CA SER A 631 27.62 11.37 0.58
C SER A 631 28.21 11.46 1.99
N THR A 632 29.52 11.75 2.11
CA THR A 632 30.24 11.92 3.38
C THR A 632 29.64 13.05 4.23
N ALA A 633 29.38 14.21 3.65
CA ALA A 633 28.79 15.35 4.36
C ALA A 633 27.39 15.05 4.91
N VAL A 634 26.58 14.34 4.14
CA VAL A 634 25.22 13.95 4.56
C VAL A 634 25.26 12.91 5.69
N LEU A 635 26.24 12.00 5.65
CA LEU A 635 26.43 11.00 6.71
C LEU A 635 26.93 11.63 8.02
N GLU A 636 27.85 12.58 7.95
CA GLU A 636 28.37 13.34 9.11
C GLU A 636 27.23 14.10 9.81
N ASP A 637 26.42 14.87 9.04
CA ASP A 637 25.26 15.58 9.57
C ASP A 637 24.26 14.62 10.24
N ALA A 638 23.96 13.49 9.61
CA ALA A 638 23.05 12.48 10.17
C ALA A 638 23.59 11.83 11.46
N ILE A 639 24.90 11.54 11.53
CA ILE A 639 25.56 10.96 12.69
C ILE A 639 25.55 11.96 13.85
N ASP A 640 25.87 13.24 13.61
CA ASP A 640 25.92 14.25 14.67
C ASP A 640 24.53 14.53 15.26
N LYS A 641 23.50 14.64 14.43
CA LYS A 641 22.10 14.71 14.91
C LYS A 641 21.72 13.51 15.75
N LEU A 642 22.12 12.32 15.31
CA LEU A 642 21.79 11.09 16.03
C LEU A 642 22.58 10.94 17.36
N LYS A 643 23.81 11.47 17.46
CA LYS A 643 24.56 11.55 18.72
C LYS A 643 23.80 12.40 19.75
N GLN A 644 23.32 13.59 19.35
CA GLN A 644 22.52 14.45 20.21
C GLN A 644 21.22 13.75 20.66
N THR A 645 20.54 13.11 19.72
CA THR A 645 19.36 12.30 20.00
C THR A 645 19.63 11.21 21.03
N ALA A 646 20.75 10.49 20.92
CA ALA A 646 21.14 9.42 21.85
C ALA A 646 21.43 9.93 23.26
N ILE A 647 22.03 11.11 23.40
CA ILE A 647 22.27 11.79 24.68
C ILE A 647 20.92 12.10 25.33
N CYS A 648 19.98 12.70 24.60
CA CYS A 648 18.63 12.98 25.09
C CYS A 648 17.89 11.71 25.54
N PHE A 649 18.01 10.62 24.78
CA PHE A 649 17.43 9.33 25.19
C PHE A 649 18.01 8.82 26.51
N LYS A 650 19.34 8.82 26.66
CA LYS A 650 19.98 8.35 27.88
C LYS A 650 19.58 9.16 29.13
N LYS A 651 19.49 10.49 28.99
CA LYS A 651 19.07 11.39 30.06
C LYS A 651 17.64 11.11 30.54
N ASN A 652 16.73 10.71 29.62
CA ASN A 652 15.31 10.53 29.90
C ASN A 652 14.86 9.05 29.82
N GLU A 653 15.80 8.09 29.90
CA GLU A 653 15.58 6.68 29.65
C GLU A 653 14.50 6.07 30.56
N MET A 654 14.51 6.39 31.84
CA MET A 654 13.55 5.92 32.84
C MET A 654 12.14 6.48 32.57
N ASP A 655 12.03 7.78 32.30
CA ASP A 655 10.75 8.45 32.10
C ASP A 655 10.05 7.96 30.83
N ILE A 656 10.80 7.84 29.72
CA ILE A 656 10.32 7.26 28.45
C ILE A 656 9.86 5.82 28.70
N GLY A 657 10.66 5.06 29.47
CA GLY A 657 10.35 3.68 29.79
C GLY A 657 9.07 3.52 30.60
N ASN A 658 8.85 4.36 31.61
CA ASN A 658 7.66 4.35 32.48
C ASN A 658 6.39 4.62 31.65
N GLN A 659 6.38 5.68 30.82
CA GLN A 659 5.25 6.01 29.96
C GLN A 659 4.87 4.85 29.01
N ILE A 660 5.86 4.23 28.38
CA ILE A 660 5.63 3.09 27.46
C ILE A 660 5.16 1.84 28.23
N THR A 661 5.67 1.62 29.44
CA THR A 661 5.30 0.47 30.28
C THR A 661 3.84 0.56 30.72
N ASP A 662 3.38 1.73 31.12
CA ASP A 662 1.98 1.96 31.52
C ASP A 662 1.03 1.72 30.33
N ALA A 663 1.35 2.25 29.15
CA ALA A 663 0.56 1.99 27.94
C ALA A 663 0.51 0.50 27.56
N LEU A 664 1.63 -0.22 27.66
CA LEU A 664 1.69 -1.65 27.39
C LEU A 664 0.88 -2.47 28.39
N ILE A 665 0.80 -2.07 29.64
CA ILE A 665 -0.02 -2.70 30.66
C ILE A 665 -1.51 -2.50 30.34
N ILE A 666 -1.91 -1.29 29.98
CA ILE A 666 -3.28 -0.94 29.59
C ILE A 666 -3.70 -1.72 28.35
N THR A 667 -2.92 -1.66 27.28
CA THR A 667 -3.19 -2.36 26.02
C THR A 667 -3.29 -3.87 26.21
N ARG A 668 -2.42 -4.47 27.05
CA ARG A 668 -2.51 -5.91 27.36
C ARG A 668 -3.75 -6.27 28.16
N LYS A 669 -4.13 -5.44 29.13
CA LYS A 669 -5.39 -5.65 29.87
C LYS A 669 -6.59 -5.62 28.92
N GLN A 670 -6.60 -4.72 27.97
CA GLN A 670 -7.66 -4.64 26.94
C GLN A 670 -7.63 -5.80 25.96
N GLN A 671 -6.46 -6.20 25.42
CA GLN A 671 -6.33 -7.30 24.45
C GLN A 671 -6.54 -8.69 25.06
N GLN A 672 -6.17 -8.91 26.31
CA GLN A 672 -6.35 -10.20 26.97
C GLN A 672 -7.78 -10.45 27.43
N THR A 673 -8.65 -9.45 27.40
CA THR A 673 -9.91 -9.49 28.12
C THR A 673 -11.17 -9.48 27.27
N ALA A 674 -11.20 -8.97 26.06
CA ALA A 674 -12.44 -8.85 25.32
C ALA A 674 -12.55 -9.84 24.16
N LEU A 675 -13.26 -10.93 24.38
CA LEU A 675 -13.66 -11.88 23.30
C LEU A 675 -14.94 -11.43 22.58
N GLY A 676 -15.64 -10.45 23.10
CA GLY A 676 -16.88 -9.86 22.60
C GLY A 676 -17.80 -9.40 23.74
N SER A 677 -18.88 -8.69 23.41
CA SER A 677 -19.92 -8.30 24.39
C SER A 677 -20.56 -9.52 25.03
N CYS A 678 -20.91 -9.42 26.30
CA CYS A 678 -21.61 -10.48 27.00
C CYS A 678 -23.08 -10.57 26.52
N PRO A 679 -23.53 -11.71 25.95
CA PRO A 679 -24.90 -11.83 25.47
C PRO A 679 -25.93 -12.04 26.58
N VAL A 680 -25.47 -12.19 27.83
CA VAL A 680 -26.35 -12.45 28.99
C VAL A 680 -26.70 -11.14 29.72
N CYS A 681 -25.73 -10.25 29.97
CA CYS A 681 -26.02 -9.01 30.69
C CYS A 681 -25.94 -7.76 29.77
N ALA A 682 -25.54 -7.89 28.54
CA ALA A 682 -25.35 -6.82 27.54
C ALA A 682 -24.38 -5.68 27.96
N GLU A 683 -24.16 -5.44 29.23
CA GLU A 683 -23.29 -4.38 29.77
C GLU A 683 -21.83 -4.80 29.93
N GLY A 684 -21.56 -6.09 30.10
CA GLY A 684 -20.22 -6.63 30.28
C GLY A 684 -19.64 -7.19 29.00
N TYR A 685 -18.34 -7.51 29.05
CA TYR A 685 -17.66 -8.22 27.97
C TYR A 685 -17.12 -9.57 28.45
N LEU A 686 -17.01 -10.51 27.53
CA LEU A 686 -16.48 -11.84 27.81
C LEU A 686 -14.95 -11.82 27.77
N LYS A 687 -14.33 -12.40 28.80
CA LYS A 687 -12.86 -12.46 28.95
C LYS A 687 -12.39 -13.83 29.36
N ILE A 688 -11.11 -14.13 29.07
CA ILE A 688 -10.46 -15.35 29.54
C ILE A 688 -10.09 -15.17 31.01
N ILE A 689 -10.63 -16.06 31.85
CA ILE A 689 -10.36 -16.11 33.30
C ILE A 689 -9.60 -17.39 33.59
N LYS A 690 -8.63 -17.35 34.50
CA LYS A 690 -7.93 -18.52 35.01
C LYS A 690 -8.40 -18.77 36.42
N SER A 691 -8.98 -19.93 36.68
CA SER A 691 -9.43 -20.33 37.99
C SER A 691 -8.29 -20.42 38.99
N LYS A 692 -8.40 -19.76 40.15
CA LYS A 692 -7.39 -19.82 41.22
C LYS A 692 -7.23 -21.24 41.78
N ARG A 693 -8.34 -21.98 41.88
CA ARG A 693 -8.40 -23.34 42.49
C ARG A 693 -7.88 -24.39 41.52
N THR A 694 -8.44 -24.46 40.29
CA THR A 694 -8.14 -25.54 39.34
C THR A 694 -7.03 -25.20 38.33
N LYS A 695 -6.54 -23.94 38.34
CA LYS A 695 -5.60 -23.40 37.35
C LYS A 695 -6.08 -23.49 35.88
N LYS A 696 -7.26 -24.03 35.62
CA LYS A 696 -7.89 -24.13 34.32
C LYS A 696 -8.40 -22.76 33.86
N ARG A 697 -8.33 -22.51 32.54
CA ARG A 697 -8.87 -21.31 31.92
C ARG A 697 -10.28 -21.53 31.38
N PHE A 698 -11.10 -20.48 31.52
CA PHE A 698 -12.49 -20.47 31.03
C PHE A 698 -12.84 -19.04 30.60
N ILE A 699 -13.93 -18.88 29.87
CA ILE A 699 -14.48 -17.57 29.56
C ILE A 699 -15.48 -17.17 30.62
N GLY A 700 -15.38 -15.96 31.11
CA GLY A 700 -16.37 -15.36 32.01
C GLY A 700 -16.65 -13.91 31.64
N CYS A 701 -17.84 -13.44 32.02
CA CYS A 701 -18.18 -12.03 31.89
C CYS A 701 -17.29 -11.15 32.78
N SER A 702 -17.02 -9.92 32.37
CA SER A 702 -16.32 -8.92 33.23
C SER A 702 -17.06 -8.70 34.55
N ASN A 703 -18.39 -8.82 34.52
CA ASN A 703 -19.28 -8.67 35.68
C ASN A 703 -19.45 -9.95 36.49
N TYR A 704 -18.73 -11.03 36.16
CA TYR A 704 -18.77 -12.28 36.88
C TYR A 704 -18.23 -12.18 38.31
N THR A 705 -17.12 -11.50 38.49
CA THR A 705 -16.47 -11.32 39.81
C THR A 705 -17.25 -10.42 40.75
N SER A 706 -18.09 -9.53 40.25
CA SER A 706 -19.00 -8.70 41.03
C SER A 706 -20.36 -9.38 41.32
N GLY A 707 -20.54 -10.59 40.85
CA GLY A 707 -21.84 -11.33 41.01
C GLY A 707 -22.98 -10.85 40.11
N LYS A 708 -22.77 -9.77 39.33
CA LYS A 708 -23.84 -9.19 38.50
C LYS A 708 -24.16 -9.99 37.24
N CYS A 709 -23.28 -10.91 36.84
CA CYS A 709 -23.50 -11.76 35.66
C CYS A 709 -22.90 -13.16 35.84
N LYS A 710 -23.65 -14.20 35.52
CA LYS A 710 -23.22 -15.60 35.65
C LYS A 710 -22.73 -16.20 34.31
N ALA A 711 -22.52 -15.42 33.27
CA ALA A 711 -22.10 -15.94 31.96
C ALA A 711 -20.70 -16.54 32.03
N ILE A 712 -20.61 -17.83 31.78
CA ILE A 712 -19.36 -18.60 31.68
C ILE A 712 -19.41 -19.53 30.47
N ALA A 713 -18.23 -19.82 29.89
CA ALA A 713 -18.10 -20.80 28.83
C ALA A 713 -16.74 -21.53 28.94
N PRO A 714 -16.69 -22.84 28.61
CA PRO A 714 -15.43 -23.59 28.61
C PRO A 714 -14.49 -23.17 27.50
N LEU A 715 -13.19 -23.37 27.72
CA LEU A 715 -12.13 -23.11 26.74
C LEU A 715 -11.19 -24.31 26.62
N PRO A 716 -10.62 -24.53 25.42
CA PRO A 716 -9.44 -25.39 25.26
C PRO A 716 -8.31 -24.93 26.17
N GLN A 717 -7.67 -25.86 26.87
CA GLN A 717 -6.64 -25.52 27.86
C GLN A 717 -5.28 -25.23 27.25
N ILE A 718 -5.06 -25.64 25.97
CA ILE A 718 -3.83 -25.47 25.20
C ILE A 718 -4.10 -24.53 24.00
N GLY A 719 -3.10 -23.86 23.51
CA GLY A 719 -3.18 -22.94 22.37
C GLY A 719 -3.61 -21.52 22.76
N SER A 720 -3.45 -20.55 21.85
CA SER A 720 -3.96 -19.19 22.03
C SER A 720 -5.38 -19.07 21.52
N VAL A 721 -6.23 -18.35 22.24
CA VAL A 721 -7.63 -18.09 21.87
C VAL A 721 -7.78 -16.63 21.53
N GLN A 722 -8.35 -16.35 20.36
CA GLN A 722 -8.54 -14.99 19.84
C GLN A 722 -9.99 -14.79 19.40
N SER A 723 -10.52 -13.58 19.58
CA SER A 723 -11.81 -13.21 19.00
C SER A 723 -11.74 -13.22 17.47
N THR A 724 -12.81 -13.68 16.82
CA THR A 724 -12.99 -13.52 15.38
C THR A 724 -13.73 -12.24 15.02
N GLY A 725 -14.24 -11.50 16.01
CA GLY A 725 -15.14 -10.36 15.80
C GLY A 725 -16.55 -10.75 15.34
N LYS A 726 -16.83 -12.04 15.11
CA LYS A 726 -18.13 -12.55 14.64
C LYS A 726 -18.96 -13.12 15.77
N LYS A 727 -20.27 -12.94 15.69
CA LYS A 727 -21.25 -13.59 16.56
C LYS A 727 -21.83 -14.84 15.88
N CYS A 728 -22.20 -15.82 16.68
CA CYS A 728 -22.87 -16.99 16.18
C CYS A 728 -24.28 -16.62 15.70
N SER A 729 -24.65 -17.02 14.49
CA SER A 729 -25.98 -16.74 13.93
C SER A 729 -27.12 -17.40 14.72
N VAL A 730 -26.84 -18.49 15.44
CA VAL A 730 -27.83 -19.24 16.17
C VAL A 730 -28.05 -18.72 17.61
N CYS A 731 -26.98 -18.37 18.33
CA CYS A 731 -27.07 -18.03 19.75
C CYS A 731 -26.47 -16.67 20.13
N GLN A 732 -26.02 -15.90 19.18
CA GLN A 732 -25.42 -14.55 19.34
C GLN A 732 -24.16 -14.48 20.23
N TRP A 733 -23.65 -15.61 20.70
CA TRP A 733 -22.39 -15.66 21.42
C TRP A 733 -21.22 -15.48 20.48
N PRO A 734 -20.07 -14.88 20.94
CA PRO A 734 -18.90 -14.72 20.10
C PRO A 734 -18.35 -16.03 19.54
N ILE A 735 -17.86 -15.95 18.31
CA ILE A 735 -17.08 -17.03 17.69
C ILE A 735 -15.60 -16.72 17.93
N VAL A 736 -14.87 -17.66 18.47
CA VAL A 736 -13.43 -17.56 18.70
C VAL A 736 -12.65 -18.50 17.80
N LYS A 737 -11.38 -18.22 17.60
CA LYS A 737 -10.43 -19.12 16.93
C LYS A 737 -9.33 -19.54 17.90
N THR A 738 -8.94 -20.82 17.86
CA THR A 738 -7.79 -21.33 18.57
C THR A 738 -6.62 -21.55 17.62
N ILE A 739 -5.42 -21.17 18.06
CA ILE A 739 -4.18 -21.39 17.32
C ILE A 739 -3.29 -22.29 18.18
N TYR A 740 -2.96 -23.46 17.67
CA TYR A 740 -2.01 -24.39 18.29
C TYR A 740 -0.62 -24.15 17.72
N PHE A 741 0.41 -24.14 18.57
CA PHE A 741 1.77 -23.78 18.17
C PHE A 741 2.56 -24.90 17.48
N ASN A 742 2.00 -26.12 17.35
CA ASN A 742 2.67 -27.24 16.70
C ASN A 742 1.99 -27.62 15.39
N GLN A 743 2.77 -27.54 14.32
CA GLN A 743 2.60 -28.13 12.98
C GLN A 743 1.24 -28.00 12.28
N GLY A 744 1.20 -27.12 11.24
CA GLY A 744 0.33 -27.30 10.08
C GLY A 744 -1.19 -27.24 10.26
N SER A 745 -1.71 -27.17 11.48
CA SER A 745 -3.13 -27.18 11.73
C SER A 745 -3.82 -25.84 11.44
N HIS A 746 -4.86 -25.89 10.64
CA HIS A 746 -5.73 -24.73 10.42
C HIS A 746 -6.35 -24.26 11.76
N PRO A 747 -6.48 -22.94 11.98
CA PRO A 747 -7.07 -22.42 13.21
C PRO A 747 -8.52 -22.89 13.33
N TRP A 748 -8.83 -23.61 14.42
CA TRP A 748 -10.18 -24.08 14.70
C TRP A 748 -11.05 -22.92 15.18
N LYS A 749 -12.16 -22.66 14.49
CA LYS A 749 -13.14 -21.63 14.82
C LYS A 749 -14.38 -22.30 15.40
N PHE A 750 -14.87 -21.78 16.53
CA PHE A 750 -16.06 -22.35 17.17
C PHE A 750 -16.83 -21.29 17.96
N CYS A 751 -18.15 -21.49 18.10
CA CYS A 751 -18.99 -20.74 19.02
C CYS A 751 -18.64 -21.14 20.46
N ILE A 752 -18.41 -20.16 21.34
CA ILE A 752 -18.01 -20.41 22.72
C ILE A 752 -19.17 -20.92 23.61
N ASN A 753 -20.42 -20.72 23.23
CA ASN A 753 -21.55 -21.25 23.95
C ASN A 753 -21.59 -22.79 23.86
N SER A 754 -21.40 -23.46 24.98
CA SER A 754 -21.43 -24.93 25.03
C SER A 754 -22.79 -25.53 24.69
N GLN A 755 -23.86 -24.77 24.91
CA GLN A 755 -25.26 -25.22 24.69
C GLN A 755 -25.83 -24.76 23.33
N CYS A 756 -24.98 -24.22 22.44
CA CYS A 756 -25.43 -23.73 21.15
C CYS A 756 -25.95 -24.86 20.26
N ALA A 757 -27.14 -24.70 19.69
CA ALA A 757 -27.78 -25.71 18.83
C ALA A 757 -26.92 -26.00 17.56
N SER A 758 -26.08 -25.06 17.09
CA SER A 758 -25.13 -25.29 15.98
C SER A 758 -24.08 -26.37 16.26
N LYS A 759 -23.92 -26.81 17.53
CA LYS A 759 -23.00 -27.90 17.92
C LYS A 759 -23.67 -29.27 17.92
N ARG A 760 -25.02 -29.34 17.95
CA ARG A 760 -25.75 -30.62 17.96
C ARG A 760 -25.81 -31.26 16.57
N SER A 761 -25.65 -30.49 15.50
CA SER A 761 -25.67 -30.99 14.12
C SER A 761 -24.36 -31.62 13.64
N ASN A 762 -23.27 -31.56 14.42
CA ASN A 762 -21.96 -32.12 14.06
C ASN A 762 -21.60 -33.43 14.78
N ILE A 763 -22.56 -34.11 15.44
CA ILE A 763 -22.34 -35.42 16.12
C ILE A 763 -22.62 -36.61 15.17
N THR A 764 -23.07 -36.30 13.94
CA THR A 764 -23.29 -37.34 12.91
C THR A 764 -22.56 -36.94 11.62
N ARG A 765 -21.22 -37.00 11.67
CA ARG A 765 -20.36 -37.27 10.50
C ARG A 765 -18.97 -37.67 10.97
#